data_24a41c509c683cc29217f48ed3a0edba
#
_entry.id   24a41c509c683cc29217f48ed3a0edba
#
_cell.length_a   1.000
_cell.length_b   1.000
_cell.length_c   1.000
_cell.angle_alpha   90.00
_cell.angle_beta   90.00
_cell.angle_gamma   90.00
#
_symmetry.space_group_name_H-M   'P 1'
#
loop_
_entity.id
_entity.type
_entity.pdbx_description
1 polymer ?
#
loop_
_entity_poly.entity_id
_entity_poly.type
_entity_poly.pdbx_seq_one_letter_code
_entity_poly.pdbx_strand_id
1 'polypeptide(L)'
;MKTHFSFKHLLFLGGAVLYSLQSSAVKNPVDYVSTLVGTQSKFELSTGNTYPATALPWGMNFWTPQTGKMGDGWAYTYDADKIRGFKQTHQPSPWMNDYGQFAIMPITGGLVFDQDRRASWFSHKAEVAKPYYYKVYLADHDVTTELAPTERAVMFRFTYPETKNAYVIVDAFDKGSYVKVIPEENKIIGYSTKNSGGVPENFKNYFVIQFDKPFTFVSTVFENNILPNETEAKGNHTGAVIGFATKKGEIVHARVASSFISPEQAELNLKELGKNSFDQLVANGREIWNREMSKIEIEDDNIDNLRTFYSCLYRSMLFPRSFYEIDAKGQVMHYSPYNGEVRPGYMFTDTGFWDTFRCLFPFLNLMYPSMNQKMQEGLVNTYKESGFLPEWASPGHRDCMVGNNSASVVADAYIKGLRGYDIETLWEALKHGANAHLRGTASGRLGYESYNQLGYVANNIGIGQNVARTLEYAYNDWAIYTLGKKLGKPESEIDIYKKHALNYKNVYHPERKLMVGKDNKGVFNPNFDAVDWSGEFCEGNSWHWSFCVFHDPQGLINLMGGKKEFNAMMDSVFVIPGKLGMESRGMIHEMREMQVMNMGQYAHGNQPIQHMVYLYNYSSEPWKAQYWIREIMNKLYTAGPDGYCGDEDNGQTSAWYVFSA
;
A
#
# COMPACT_ATOMS: atom_id res chain seq x y z
N MET A 1 12.26 -55.17 -78.42
CA MET A 1 13.09 -53.96 -78.37
C MET A 1 12.93 -53.37 -76.92
N LYS A 2 13.99 -53.52 -76.18
CA LYS A 2 14.02 -53.12 -74.74
C LYS A 2 14.50 -51.68 -74.68
N THR A 3 13.79 -50.83 -74.00
CA THR A 3 14.28 -49.50 -73.57
C THR A 3 14.12 -49.37 -72.07
N HIS A 4 15.26 -49.32 -71.40
CA HIS A 4 15.41 -49.02 -69.96
C HIS A 4 15.16 -47.54 -69.74
N PHE A 5 14.28 -47.21 -68.80
CA PHE A 5 14.21 -45.91 -68.17
C PHE A 5 14.79 -45.98 -66.74
N SER A 6 15.88 -45.24 -66.60
CA SER A 6 16.57 -45.06 -65.33
C SER A 6 15.88 -43.96 -64.56
N PHE A 7 15.37 -44.27 -63.38
CA PHE A 7 14.87 -43.28 -62.37
C PHE A 7 16.04 -42.76 -61.53
N LYS A 8 16.44 -41.53 -61.81
CA LYS A 8 17.31 -40.79 -60.87
C LYS A 8 16.47 -40.26 -59.75
N HIS A 9 16.81 -40.67 -58.54
CA HIS A 9 16.26 -40.15 -57.30
C HIS A 9 16.75 -38.70 -57.11
N LEU A 10 15.84 -37.75 -57.16
CA LEU A 10 16.05 -36.40 -56.64
C LEU A 10 15.70 -36.40 -55.15
N LEU A 11 16.71 -36.39 -54.30
CA LEU A 11 16.55 -36.10 -52.87
C LEU A 11 16.27 -34.60 -52.73
N PHE A 12 15.02 -34.21 -52.47
CA PHE A 12 14.69 -32.91 -51.95
C PHE A 12 15.06 -32.91 -50.45
N LEU A 13 16.16 -32.30 -50.11
CA LEU A 13 16.44 -31.83 -48.76
C LEU A 13 15.53 -30.62 -48.50
N GLY A 14 14.34 -30.91 -47.97
CA GLY A 14 13.51 -29.92 -47.35
C GLY A 14 14.18 -29.48 -46.04
N GLY A 15 14.98 -28.44 -46.06
CA GLY A 15 15.40 -27.76 -44.85
C GLY A 15 14.17 -27.16 -44.18
N ALA A 16 13.62 -27.86 -43.19
CA ALA A 16 12.73 -27.28 -42.25
C ALA A 16 13.55 -26.26 -41.44
N VAL A 17 13.47 -24.99 -41.82
CA VAL A 17 13.87 -23.88 -40.95
C VAL A 17 12.85 -23.87 -39.85
N LEU A 18 13.15 -24.57 -38.79
CA LEU A 18 12.54 -24.35 -37.47
C LEU A 18 12.94 -22.94 -37.06
N TYR A 19 12.10 -21.96 -37.37
CA TYR A 19 12.06 -20.73 -36.58
C TYR A 19 11.65 -21.17 -35.19
N SER A 20 12.63 -21.46 -34.35
CA SER A 20 12.42 -21.36 -32.91
C SER A 20 12.11 -19.87 -32.68
N LEU A 21 10.84 -19.55 -32.56
CA LEU A 21 10.42 -18.39 -31.79
C LEU A 21 10.99 -18.64 -30.39
N GLN A 22 12.24 -18.24 -30.18
CA GLN A 22 12.71 -17.99 -28.84
C GLN A 22 11.84 -16.84 -28.32
N SER A 23 10.76 -17.18 -27.66
CA SER A 23 10.12 -16.25 -26.76
C SER A 23 11.23 -15.73 -25.85
N SER A 24 11.59 -14.47 -26.01
CA SER A 24 12.54 -13.85 -25.10
C SER A 24 11.76 -13.56 -23.83
N ALA A 25 11.60 -14.57 -22.97
CA ALA A 25 11.16 -14.36 -21.61
C ALA A 25 11.96 -13.19 -21.03
N VAL A 26 11.28 -12.28 -20.36
CA VAL A 26 11.92 -11.11 -19.73
C VAL A 26 13.03 -11.61 -18.79
N LYS A 27 14.28 -11.46 -19.21
CA LYS A 27 15.42 -12.02 -18.48
C LYS A 27 15.60 -11.43 -17.09
N ASN A 28 15.18 -10.16 -16.90
CA ASN A 28 15.29 -9.43 -15.64
C ASN A 28 14.03 -8.56 -15.43
N PRO A 29 12.93 -9.14 -14.97
CA PRO A 29 11.67 -8.40 -14.74
C PRO A 29 11.83 -7.13 -13.90
N VAL A 30 12.69 -7.15 -12.90
CA VAL A 30 12.96 -6.00 -12.02
C VAL A 30 13.49 -4.77 -12.78
N ASP A 31 14.11 -4.93 -13.93
CA ASP A 31 14.65 -3.81 -14.70
C ASP A 31 13.54 -2.95 -15.33
N TYR A 32 12.35 -3.50 -15.51
CA TYR A 32 11.17 -2.78 -16.02
C TYR A 32 10.46 -1.97 -14.93
N VAL A 33 10.74 -2.21 -13.66
CA VAL A 33 10.09 -1.51 -12.56
C VAL A 33 10.51 -0.04 -12.52
N SER A 34 9.51 0.84 -12.45
CA SER A 34 9.68 2.24 -12.08
C SER A 34 8.96 2.51 -10.76
N THR A 35 9.71 2.89 -9.74
CA THR A 35 9.12 3.29 -8.46
C THR A 35 8.48 4.69 -8.52
N LEU A 36 8.65 5.40 -9.63
CA LEU A 36 8.07 6.73 -9.87
C LEU A 36 6.62 6.67 -10.38
N VAL A 37 6.12 5.50 -10.80
CA VAL A 37 4.73 5.35 -11.25
C VAL A 37 3.76 5.75 -10.13
N GLY A 38 2.85 6.68 -10.42
CA GLY A 38 1.84 7.15 -9.46
C GLY A 38 2.31 8.29 -8.53
N THR A 39 3.47 8.89 -8.77
CA THR A 39 4.04 9.92 -7.88
C THR A 39 3.73 11.36 -8.27
N GLN A 40 3.01 11.59 -9.38
CA GLN A 40 2.63 12.93 -9.87
C GLN A 40 1.24 13.37 -9.35
N SER A 41 0.95 13.09 -8.10
CA SER A 41 -0.35 13.41 -7.51
C SER A 41 -0.38 14.78 -6.84
N LYS A 42 -1.59 15.32 -6.72
CA LYS A 42 -1.91 16.55 -5.99
C LYS A 42 -3.08 16.28 -5.04
N PHE A 43 -3.29 17.17 -4.08
CA PHE A 43 -4.42 17.08 -3.16
C PHE A 43 -5.78 16.97 -3.89
N GLU A 44 -5.93 17.69 -5.00
CA GLU A 44 -7.20 17.79 -5.73
C GLU A 44 -7.38 16.68 -6.77
N LEU A 45 -6.32 15.95 -7.14
CA LEU A 45 -6.34 14.91 -8.18
C LEU A 45 -5.24 13.89 -7.92
N SER A 46 -5.62 12.67 -7.63
CA SER A 46 -4.68 11.56 -7.50
C SER A 46 -4.39 10.89 -8.83
N THR A 47 -3.14 10.58 -9.05
CA THR A 47 -2.66 9.70 -10.11
C THR A 47 -1.86 8.54 -9.55
N GLY A 48 -2.17 8.15 -8.30
CA GLY A 48 -1.57 7.06 -7.54
C GLY A 48 -1.36 7.37 -6.07
N ASN A 49 -1.09 8.63 -5.71
CA ASN A 49 -0.74 9.04 -4.35
C ASN A 49 0.39 8.20 -3.74
N THR A 50 1.37 7.84 -4.57
CA THR A 50 2.52 7.02 -4.19
C THR A 50 3.80 7.87 -4.04
N TYR A 51 4.82 7.26 -3.52
CA TYR A 51 6.19 7.78 -3.50
C TYR A 51 7.16 6.69 -3.98
N PRO A 52 8.39 7.04 -4.43
CA PRO A 52 9.38 6.05 -4.85
C PRO A 52 9.93 5.30 -3.64
N ALA A 53 9.28 4.20 -3.27
CA ALA A 53 9.70 3.39 -2.14
C ALA A 53 10.91 2.52 -2.52
N THR A 54 12.06 2.84 -1.95
CA THR A 54 13.26 2.01 -2.01
C THR A 54 13.26 1.11 -0.78
N ALA A 55 12.97 -0.18 -0.96
CA ALA A 55 12.76 -1.15 0.10
C ALA A 55 12.89 -2.57 -0.44
N LEU A 56 13.03 -3.58 0.41
CA LEU A 56 12.81 -4.99 0.05
C LEU A 56 11.32 -5.34 0.10
N PRO A 57 10.88 -6.44 -0.52
CA PRO A 57 9.48 -6.87 -0.49
C PRO A 57 8.98 -7.00 0.96
N TRP A 58 7.84 -6.35 1.26
CA TRP A 58 7.26 -6.28 2.63
C TRP A 58 8.24 -5.86 3.72
N GLY A 59 9.27 -5.09 3.38
CA GLY A 59 10.26 -4.60 4.35
C GLY A 59 9.63 -3.75 5.46
N MET A 60 10.25 -3.71 6.63
CA MET A 60 9.79 -2.89 7.74
C MET A 60 9.99 -1.40 7.45
N ASN A 61 11.14 -1.03 6.89
CA ASN A 61 11.50 0.35 6.61
C ASN A 61 11.57 0.61 5.11
N PHE A 62 10.88 1.66 4.66
CA PHE A 62 11.01 2.19 3.31
C PHE A 62 11.78 3.49 3.33
N TRP A 63 12.51 3.76 2.25
CA TRP A 63 13.23 5.00 2.05
C TRP A 63 12.75 5.71 0.81
N THR A 64 12.61 7.03 0.90
CA THR A 64 12.19 7.89 -0.21
C THR A 64 12.91 9.22 -0.17
N PRO A 65 13.26 9.84 -1.31
CA PRO A 65 13.60 11.25 -1.31
C PRO A 65 12.41 12.06 -0.79
N GLN A 66 12.69 13.11 -0.04
CA GLN A 66 11.68 13.99 0.54
C GLN A 66 11.64 15.30 -0.25
N THR A 67 10.56 15.53 -0.99
CA THR A 67 10.29 16.80 -1.66
C THR A 67 9.29 17.66 -0.90
N GLY A 68 8.36 17.04 -0.15
CA GLY A 68 7.43 17.69 0.74
C GLY A 68 8.08 18.19 2.03
N LYS A 69 7.38 19.06 2.75
CA LYS A 69 7.82 19.53 4.08
C LYS A 69 7.60 18.45 5.14
N MET A 70 8.25 18.60 6.29
CA MET A 70 8.01 17.76 7.44
C MET A 70 6.53 17.79 7.85
N GLY A 71 5.91 16.60 7.90
CA GLY A 71 4.48 16.45 8.21
C GLY A 71 3.56 16.53 6.99
N ASP A 72 4.07 16.84 5.80
CA ASP A 72 3.32 16.77 4.56
C ASP A 72 2.96 15.30 4.24
N GLY A 73 1.70 15.05 3.88
CA GLY A 73 1.24 13.75 3.40
C GLY A 73 1.90 13.33 2.09
N TRP A 74 2.25 14.27 1.23
CA TRP A 74 3.00 14.03 -0.01
C TRP A 74 4.50 14.10 0.26
N ALA A 75 5.07 13.01 0.77
CA ALA A 75 6.51 12.93 1.06
C ALA A 75 7.37 13.19 -0.18
N TYR A 76 6.90 12.76 -1.34
CA TYR A 76 7.51 13.01 -2.65
C TYR A 76 6.42 13.29 -3.68
N THR A 77 6.64 14.30 -4.53
CA THR A 77 5.85 14.53 -5.74
C THR A 77 6.77 14.69 -6.93
N TYR A 78 6.42 14.07 -8.07
CA TYR A 78 7.24 14.11 -9.28
C TYR A 78 7.43 15.53 -9.84
N ASP A 79 6.42 16.40 -9.68
CA ASP A 79 6.47 17.79 -10.15
C ASP A 79 7.41 18.67 -9.32
N ALA A 80 7.93 18.19 -8.19
CA ALA A 80 8.83 18.97 -7.35
C ALA A 80 10.25 18.99 -7.93
N ASP A 81 10.94 20.09 -7.72
CA ASP A 81 12.27 20.37 -8.26
C ASP A 81 13.38 20.37 -7.20
N LYS A 82 13.04 20.21 -5.92
CA LYS A 82 14.00 20.20 -4.80
C LYS A 82 13.77 19.04 -3.85
N ILE A 83 14.89 18.46 -3.40
CA ILE A 83 14.93 17.43 -2.34
C ILE A 83 15.40 18.08 -1.05
N ARG A 84 14.67 17.82 0.06
CA ARG A 84 14.94 18.35 1.42
C ARG A 84 15.67 17.35 2.30
N GLY A 85 15.71 16.09 1.89
CA GLY A 85 16.36 14.97 2.60
C GLY A 85 15.96 13.62 2.01
N PHE A 86 16.49 12.58 2.61
CA PHE A 86 16.11 11.20 2.33
C PHE A 86 15.48 10.65 3.59
N LYS A 87 14.19 10.36 3.51
CA LYS A 87 13.33 10.07 4.65
C LYS A 87 13.14 8.56 4.80
N GLN A 88 13.33 8.05 6.03
CA GLN A 88 12.71 6.78 6.39
C GLN A 88 11.22 7.00 6.55
N THR A 89 10.40 6.18 5.91
CA THR A 89 8.96 6.36 5.88
C THR A 89 8.21 5.06 6.13
N HIS A 90 7.10 5.17 6.84
CA HIS A 90 6.14 4.11 7.12
C HIS A 90 4.74 4.51 6.62
N GLN A 91 4.68 5.49 5.72
CA GLN A 91 3.42 6.02 5.22
C GLN A 91 2.73 5.02 4.29
N PRO A 92 1.45 4.64 4.57
CA PRO A 92 0.66 3.85 3.63
C PRO A 92 -0.02 4.69 2.55
N SER A 93 -0.41 5.92 2.88
CA SER A 93 -1.01 6.90 1.96
C SER A 93 -0.85 8.31 2.51
N PRO A 94 -1.00 9.37 1.68
CA PRO A 94 -0.98 10.76 2.15
C PRO A 94 -2.05 11.04 3.21
N TRP A 95 -3.22 10.41 3.10
CA TRP A 95 -4.38 10.61 3.98
C TRP A 95 -4.14 10.07 5.40
N MET A 96 -3.48 8.92 5.51
CA MET A 96 -3.09 8.34 6.80
C MET A 96 -1.83 8.96 7.36
N ASN A 97 -1.00 9.54 6.50
CA ASN A 97 0.30 10.12 6.82
C ASN A 97 1.27 9.08 7.44
N ASP A 98 2.29 9.50 8.16
CA ASP A 98 3.48 8.73 8.51
C ASP A 98 3.67 8.60 10.02
N TYR A 99 4.56 7.71 10.44
CA TYR A 99 4.95 7.52 11.85
C TYR A 99 6.42 7.08 11.98
N GLY A 100 7.08 7.49 13.05
CA GLY A 100 8.46 7.11 13.37
C GLY A 100 9.51 7.57 12.36
N GLN A 101 9.17 8.53 11.53
CA GLN A 101 10.03 9.00 10.45
C GLN A 101 11.16 9.90 10.96
N PHE A 102 12.27 9.87 10.23
CA PHE A 102 13.40 10.79 10.33
C PHE A 102 14.07 10.92 8.95
N ALA A 103 14.90 11.94 8.75
CA ALA A 103 15.54 12.19 7.46
C ALA A 103 17.06 12.42 7.58
N ILE A 104 17.76 12.08 6.51
CA ILE A 104 19.20 12.31 6.36
C ILE A 104 19.42 13.19 5.12
N MET A 105 20.26 14.22 5.23
CA MET A 105 20.57 15.12 4.10
C MET A 105 22.05 15.45 4.08
N PRO A 106 22.80 15.09 3.01
CA PRO A 106 24.15 15.59 2.81
C PRO A 106 24.11 17.01 2.25
N ILE A 107 24.95 17.88 2.77
CA ILE A 107 25.11 19.27 2.30
C ILE A 107 26.58 19.65 2.23
N THR A 108 26.87 20.74 1.54
CA THR A 108 28.19 21.37 1.51
C THR A 108 28.09 22.89 1.73
N GLY A 109 29.20 23.52 2.10
CA GLY A 109 29.29 24.98 2.19
C GLY A 109 28.77 25.53 3.50
N GLY A 110 27.67 26.29 3.46
CA GLY A 110 27.09 26.91 4.65
C GLY A 110 26.40 25.91 5.57
N LEU A 111 26.59 26.05 6.87
CA LEU A 111 25.96 25.23 7.87
C LEU A 111 24.48 25.65 8.03
N VAL A 112 23.54 24.78 7.65
CA VAL A 112 22.11 25.05 7.69
C VAL A 112 21.31 23.79 8.02
N PHE A 113 20.38 23.91 8.98
CA PHE A 113 19.50 22.79 9.37
C PHE A 113 18.09 22.90 8.77
N ASP A 114 17.59 24.12 8.63
CA ASP A 114 16.25 24.39 8.11
C ASP A 114 15.99 23.65 6.80
N GLN A 115 14.84 22.97 6.71
CA GLN A 115 14.53 22.05 5.61
C GLN A 115 14.36 22.75 4.25
N ASP A 116 13.87 24.00 4.22
CA ASP A 116 13.70 24.75 2.97
C ASP A 116 15.03 25.33 2.49
N ARG A 117 15.89 25.76 3.43
CA ARG A 117 17.21 26.30 3.12
C ARG A 117 18.24 25.26 2.74
N ARG A 118 18.14 24.03 3.29
CA ARG A 118 19.03 22.91 2.92
C ARG A 118 18.60 22.20 1.64
N ALA A 119 17.37 22.45 1.16
CA ALA A 119 16.83 21.79 -0.02
C ALA A 119 17.68 22.06 -1.25
N SER A 120 17.88 21.05 -2.08
CA SER A 120 18.70 21.11 -3.28
C SER A 120 17.91 20.82 -4.54
N TRP A 121 18.18 21.55 -5.59
CA TRP A 121 17.72 21.24 -6.94
C TRP A 121 18.21 19.86 -7.37
N PHE A 122 17.37 19.15 -8.10
CA PHE A 122 17.69 17.88 -8.74
C PHE A 122 17.04 17.76 -10.11
N SER A 123 17.41 16.75 -10.88
CA SER A 123 16.84 16.47 -12.19
C SER A 123 16.48 15.01 -12.30
N HIS A 124 15.26 14.70 -12.77
CA HIS A 124 14.84 13.35 -13.08
C HIS A 124 15.71 12.65 -14.14
N LYS A 125 16.43 13.42 -14.98
CA LYS A 125 17.42 12.86 -15.93
C LYS A 125 18.63 12.23 -15.25
N ALA A 126 18.92 12.67 -14.01
CA ALA A 126 20.01 12.16 -13.19
C ALA A 126 19.51 11.33 -11.99
N GLU A 127 18.20 11.10 -11.91
CA GLU A 127 17.56 10.28 -10.90
C GLU A 127 17.47 8.82 -11.34
N VAL A 128 17.87 7.89 -10.47
CA VAL A 128 17.65 6.46 -10.65
C VAL A 128 16.79 5.98 -9.49
N ALA A 129 15.58 5.55 -9.79
CA ALA A 129 14.58 5.13 -8.81
C ALA A 129 14.19 3.66 -9.08
N LYS A 130 14.84 2.73 -8.36
CA LYS A 130 14.58 1.29 -8.42
C LYS A 130 14.14 0.79 -7.05
N PRO A 131 13.43 -0.34 -6.95
CA PRO A 131 13.02 -0.87 -5.64
C PRO A 131 14.16 -1.09 -4.66
N TYR A 132 15.32 -1.49 -5.17
CA TYR A 132 16.50 -1.88 -4.41
C TYR A 132 17.63 -0.84 -4.42
N TYR A 133 17.44 0.29 -5.12
CA TYR A 133 18.48 1.29 -5.32
C TYR A 133 17.89 2.64 -5.70
N TYR A 134 18.32 3.68 -5.01
CA TYR A 134 18.03 5.05 -5.38
C TYR A 134 19.31 5.85 -5.54
N LYS A 135 19.35 6.74 -6.53
CA LYS A 135 20.48 7.64 -6.79
C LYS A 135 19.97 8.97 -7.31
N VAL A 136 20.55 10.06 -6.83
CA VAL A 136 20.31 11.42 -7.33
C VAL A 136 21.52 12.33 -7.12
N TYR A 137 21.68 13.31 -8.00
CA TYR A 137 22.64 14.39 -7.83
C TYR A 137 21.96 15.64 -7.27
N LEU A 138 22.50 16.15 -6.16
CA LEU A 138 22.03 17.34 -5.45
C LEU A 138 22.85 18.55 -5.91
N ALA A 139 22.25 19.37 -6.79
CA ALA A 139 22.98 20.39 -7.54
C ALA A 139 23.53 21.53 -6.68
N ASP A 140 22.77 21.99 -5.65
CA ASP A 140 23.19 23.07 -4.77
C ASP A 140 24.35 22.67 -3.84
N HIS A 141 24.55 21.38 -3.63
CA HIS A 141 25.57 20.84 -2.73
C HIS A 141 26.70 20.13 -3.47
N ASP A 142 26.58 19.93 -4.78
CA ASP A 142 27.52 19.13 -5.59
C ASP A 142 27.76 17.73 -4.98
N VAL A 143 26.68 17.07 -4.51
CA VAL A 143 26.76 15.75 -3.87
C VAL A 143 25.89 14.74 -4.63
N THR A 144 26.49 13.59 -4.96
CA THR A 144 25.71 12.44 -5.39
C THR A 144 25.32 11.61 -4.17
N THR A 145 24.02 11.36 -4.02
CA THR A 145 23.49 10.52 -2.94
C THR A 145 22.92 9.23 -3.53
N GLU A 146 23.31 8.13 -2.93
CA GLU A 146 22.84 6.79 -3.29
C GLU A 146 22.40 6.05 -2.02
N LEU A 147 21.43 5.14 -2.13
CA LEU A 147 21.01 4.28 -1.03
C LEU A 147 20.59 2.89 -1.49
N ALA A 148 20.87 1.89 -0.66
CA ALA A 148 20.56 0.48 -0.89
C ALA A 148 20.01 -0.15 0.41
N PRO A 149 18.74 -0.63 0.45
CA PRO A 149 18.07 -1.11 1.65
C PRO A 149 18.24 -2.60 1.90
N THR A 150 18.06 -2.99 3.17
CA THR A 150 17.60 -4.32 3.61
C THR A 150 16.18 -4.22 4.17
N GLU A 151 15.68 -5.22 4.90
CA GLU A 151 14.35 -5.15 5.49
C GLU A 151 14.22 -4.05 6.56
N ARG A 152 15.26 -3.85 7.40
CA ARG A 152 15.27 -2.92 8.56
C ARG A 152 16.41 -1.93 8.54
N ALA A 153 17.35 -2.08 7.60
CA ALA A 153 18.53 -1.22 7.50
C ALA A 153 18.70 -0.67 6.07
N VAL A 154 19.62 0.28 5.93
CA VAL A 154 20.01 0.86 4.64
C VAL A 154 21.47 1.30 4.70
N MET A 155 22.17 1.22 3.58
CA MET A 155 23.45 1.89 3.42
C MET A 155 23.30 3.07 2.49
N PHE A 156 23.77 4.23 2.94
CA PHE A 156 23.96 5.41 2.10
C PHE A 156 25.40 5.49 1.59
N ARG A 157 25.56 6.04 0.39
CA ARG A 157 26.82 6.42 -0.21
C ARG A 157 26.72 7.85 -0.69
N PHE A 158 27.51 8.75 -0.06
CA PHE A 158 27.60 10.15 -0.42
C PHE A 158 28.92 10.40 -1.13
N THR A 159 28.87 10.91 -2.37
CA THR A 159 30.08 11.31 -3.11
C THR A 159 30.18 12.82 -3.11
N TYR A 160 31.21 13.34 -2.45
CA TYR A 160 31.41 14.77 -2.21
C TYR A 160 32.41 15.41 -3.18
N PRO A 161 32.31 16.75 -3.40
CA PRO A 161 33.39 17.53 -4.00
C PRO A 161 34.57 17.69 -3.02
N GLU A 162 35.63 18.37 -3.48
CA GLU A 162 36.70 18.81 -2.58
C GLU A 162 36.19 19.98 -1.73
N THR A 163 36.10 19.78 -0.42
CA THR A 163 35.67 20.81 0.52
C THR A 163 36.07 20.47 1.95
N LYS A 164 36.30 21.52 2.76
CA LYS A 164 36.43 21.38 4.22
C LYS A 164 35.08 21.37 4.93
N ASN A 165 34.00 21.67 4.23
CA ASN A 165 32.65 21.89 4.74
C ASN A 165 31.66 20.92 4.09
N ALA A 166 31.97 19.62 4.14
CA ALA A 166 31.03 18.56 3.83
C ALA A 166 30.28 18.17 5.11
N TYR A 167 28.96 18.11 5.09
CA TYR A 167 28.15 17.79 6.26
C TYR A 167 27.11 16.73 5.94
N VAL A 168 26.69 16.00 6.96
CA VAL A 168 25.47 15.20 6.97
C VAL A 168 24.56 15.70 8.09
N ILE A 169 23.33 16.04 7.72
CA ILE A 169 22.26 16.41 8.64
C ILE A 169 21.44 15.16 8.95
N VAL A 170 21.16 14.94 10.23
CA VAL A 170 20.15 13.99 10.72
C VAL A 170 19.03 14.80 11.36
N ASP A 171 17.85 14.74 10.78
CA ASP A 171 16.66 15.43 11.25
C ASP A 171 15.70 14.41 11.86
N ALA A 172 15.58 14.42 13.19
CA ALA A 172 14.74 13.47 13.92
C ALA A 172 13.26 13.90 14.03
N PHE A 173 12.91 15.00 13.37
CA PHE A 173 11.57 15.56 13.23
C PHE A 173 10.95 16.07 14.55
N ASP A 174 9.82 16.74 14.42
CA ASP A 174 9.04 17.31 15.52
C ASP A 174 8.14 16.29 16.23
N LYS A 175 7.37 16.75 17.22
CA LYS A 175 6.49 15.96 18.13
C LYS A 175 7.23 15.05 19.10
N GLY A 176 8.49 15.32 19.34
CA GLY A 176 9.35 14.61 20.29
C GLY A 176 10.45 13.81 19.61
N SER A 177 11.69 14.17 19.91
CA SER A 177 12.83 13.47 19.36
C SER A 177 14.05 13.58 20.28
N TYR A 178 15.00 12.72 20.04
CA TYR A 178 16.28 12.66 20.75
C TYR A 178 17.39 12.27 19.79
N VAL A 179 18.53 12.92 19.91
CA VAL A 179 19.74 12.54 19.20
C VAL A 179 20.95 12.61 20.12
N LYS A 180 21.90 11.70 19.90
CA LYS A 180 23.20 11.70 20.55
C LYS A 180 24.27 11.35 19.51
N VAL A 181 25.29 12.20 19.40
CA VAL A 181 26.49 11.97 18.60
C VAL A 181 27.54 11.34 19.50
N ILE A 182 28.16 10.26 19.04
CA ILE A 182 29.26 9.53 19.73
C ILE A 182 30.47 9.62 18.79
N PRO A 183 31.26 10.70 18.89
CA PRO A 183 32.34 10.98 17.92
C PRO A 183 33.41 9.89 17.88
N GLU A 184 33.76 9.31 19.04
CA GLU A 184 34.76 8.27 19.18
C GLU A 184 34.36 6.96 18.48
N GLU A 185 33.07 6.77 18.22
CA GLU A 185 32.55 5.61 17.49
C GLU A 185 32.11 5.98 16.05
N ASN A 186 32.25 7.23 15.63
CA ASN A 186 31.68 7.74 14.36
C ASN A 186 30.17 7.43 14.22
N LYS A 187 29.42 7.59 15.29
CA LYS A 187 28.04 7.11 15.42
C LYS A 187 27.07 8.20 15.87
N ILE A 188 25.83 8.07 15.39
CA ILE A 188 24.70 8.84 15.93
C ILE A 188 23.63 7.83 16.33
N ILE A 189 23.05 8.02 17.51
CA ILE A 189 21.86 7.29 17.96
C ILE A 189 20.76 8.28 18.28
N GLY A 190 19.51 7.82 18.24
CA GLY A 190 18.38 8.67 18.60
C GLY A 190 17.05 7.95 18.50
N TYR A 191 15.97 8.71 18.61
CA TYR A 191 14.63 8.25 18.32
C TYR A 191 13.74 9.39 17.81
N SER A 192 12.68 9.00 17.09
CA SER A 192 11.56 9.85 16.72
C SER A 192 10.28 9.30 17.31
N THR A 193 9.46 10.19 17.88
CA THR A 193 8.09 9.86 18.33
C THR A 193 7.03 10.45 17.39
N LYS A 194 7.47 11.06 16.28
CA LYS A 194 6.54 11.63 15.31
C LYS A 194 5.57 10.58 14.80
N ASN A 195 4.27 10.91 14.82
CA ASN A 195 3.22 10.03 14.35
C ASN A 195 1.98 10.83 13.95
N SER A 196 1.07 10.19 13.23
CA SER A 196 -0.23 10.72 12.83
C SER A 196 -1.41 10.04 13.54
N GLY A 197 -1.14 9.26 14.59
CA GLY A 197 -2.12 8.50 15.37
C GLY A 197 -1.91 7.00 15.31
N GLY A 198 -2.78 6.24 15.96
CA GLY A 198 -2.68 4.77 16.01
C GLY A 198 -1.46 4.25 16.77
N VAL A 199 -0.99 4.96 17.81
CA VAL A 199 0.19 4.58 18.60
C VAL A 199 -0.09 4.70 20.11
N PRO A 200 0.47 3.79 20.94
CA PRO A 200 0.55 3.95 22.38
C PRO A 200 1.47 5.13 22.81
N GLU A 201 1.32 5.60 24.03
CA GLU A 201 2.10 6.73 24.56
C GLU A 201 3.62 6.51 24.59
N ASN A 202 4.05 5.26 24.73
CA ASN A 202 5.48 4.89 24.76
C ASN A 202 6.09 4.67 23.39
N PHE A 203 5.36 4.95 22.30
CA PHE A 203 5.83 4.75 20.92
C PHE A 203 7.11 5.51 20.64
N LYS A 204 8.10 4.81 20.09
CA LYS A 204 9.35 5.37 19.56
C LYS A 204 9.84 4.53 18.39
N ASN A 205 10.42 5.20 17.41
CA ASN A 205 11.29 4.56 16.43
C ASN A 205 12.74 4.93 16.77
N TYR A 206 13.48 4.00 17.35
CA TYR A 206 14.90 4.17 17.69
C TYR A 206 15.73 3.98 16.43
N PHE A 207 16.76 4.80 16.23
CA PHE A 207 17.67 4.67 15.10
C PHE A 207 19.13 4.69 15.53
N VAL A 208 19.97 4.06 14.71
CA VAL A 208 21.42 4.08 14.77
C VAL A 208 22.00 4.39 13.40
N ILE A 209 22.98 5.27 13.34
CA ILE A 209 23.69 5.65 12.13
C ILE A 209 25.18 5.53 12.37
N GLN A 210 25.85 4.64 11.65
CA GLN A 210 27.28 4.37 11.74
C GLN A 210 27.99 4.87 10.48
N PHE A 211 28.96 5.77 10.65
CA PHE A 211 29.77 6.30 9.54
C PHE A 211 31.11 5.58 9.42
N ASP A 212 31.64 5.53 8.21
CA ASP A 212 32.93 4.92 7.90
C ASP A 212 34.11 5.90 8.05
N LYS A 213 33.84 7.17 8.41
CA LYS A 213 34.85 8.21 8.56
C LYS A 213 34.70 8.99 9.87
N PRO A 214 35.82 9.42 10.48
CA PRO A 214 35.77 10.26 11.66
C PRO A 214 35.22 11.65 11.36
N PHE A 215 34.53 12.23 12.33
CA PHE A 215 33.97 13.55 12.24
C PHE A 215 35.03 14.64 12.45
N THR A 216 35.01 15.67 11.57
CA THR A 216 35.78 16.90 11.73
C THR A 216 34.99 18.03 12.39
N PHE A 217 33.67 17.88 12.45
CA PHE A 217 32.73 18.78 13.09
C PHE A 217 31.59 18.00 13.72
N VAL A 218 31.16 18.42 14.90
CA VAL A 218 30.04 17.82 15.63
C VAL A 218 29.14 18.91 16.17
N SER A 219 27.84 18.73 16.00
CA SER A 219 26.82 19.62 16.53
C SER A 219 25.53 18.84 16.72
N THR A 220 24.78 19.19 17.75
CA THR A 220 23.36 18.88 17.82
C THR A 220 22.52 20.06 17.39
N VAL A 221 21.21 19.85 17.21
CA VAL A 221 20.25 20.87 16.86
C VAL A 221 19.06 20.78 17.82
N PHE A 222 18.61 21.93 18.26
CA PHE A 222 17.42 22.07 19.08
C PHE A 222 16.55 23.22 18.50
N GLU A 223 15.32 22.89 18.09
CA GLU A 223 14.36 23.87 17.51
C GLU A 223 15.01 24.73 16.41
N ASN A 224 15.62 24.12 15.42
CA ASN A 224 16.40 24.76 14.31
C ASN A 224 17.68 25.49 14.72
N ASN A 225 18.01 25.59 16.01
CA ASN A 225 19.27 26.17 16.46
C ASN A 225 20.37 25.12 16.48
N ILE A 226 21.42 25.36 15.70
CA ILE A 226 22.62 24.53 15.67
C ILE A 226 23.47 24.87 16.88
N LEU A 227 23.86 23.84 17.65
CA LEU A 227 24.62 23.94 18.89
C LEU A 227 25.99 23.30 18.70
N PRO A 228 27.01 24.05 18.24
CA PRO A 228 28.33 23.51 17.95
C PRO A 228 28.98 22.88 19.19
N ASN A 229 29.63 21.74 19.01
CA ASN A 229 30.30 20.92 20.04
C ASN A 229 29.36 20.28 21.08
N GLU A 230 28.05 20.52 21.00
CA GLU A 230 27.08 19.75 21.76
C GLU A 230 26.87 18.38 21.11
N THR A 231 26.82 17.33 21.92
CA THR A 231 26.72 15.95 21.44
C THR A 231 25.38 15.30 21.72
N GLU A 232 24.50 15.96 22.48
CA GLU A 232 23.22 15.39 22.89
C GLU A 232 22.12 16.47 22.90
N ALA A 233 20.96 16.14 22.34
CA ALA A 233 19.77 16.99 22.37
C ALA A 233 18.50 16.17 22.51
N LYS A 234 17.56 16.66 23.31
CA LYS A 234 16.23 16.08 23.51
C LYS A 234 15.20 17.18 23.59
N GLY A 235 14.13 17.09 22.83
CA GLY A 235 13.08 18.10 22.82
C GLY A 235 11.97 17.81 21.83
N ASN A 236 11.21 18.85 21.47
CA ASN A 236 10.14 18.70 20.50
C ASN A 236 10.70 18.40 19.09
N HIS A 237 11.75 19.14 18.67
CA HIS A 237 12.41 18.94 17.38
C HIS A 237 13.92 18.97 17.58
N THR A 238 14.58 17.85 17.35
CA THR A 238 16.04 17.73 17.50
C THR A 238 16.67 17.16 16.23
N GLY A 239 17.98 17.35 16.11
CA GLY A 239 18.77 16.82 15.03
C GLY A 239 20.25 16.82 15.36
N ALA A 240 21.06 16.36 14.42
CA ALA A 240 22.51 16.42 14.47
C ALA A 240 23.07 16.93 13.14
N VAL A 241 24.20 17.59 13.20
CA VAL A 241 25.02 17.93 12.03
C VAL A 241 26.44 17.50 12.32
N ILE A 242 26.94 16.59 11.48
CA ILE A 242 28.34 16.15 11.53
C ILE A 242 29.06 16.55 10.26
N GLY A 243 30.35 16.80 10.36
CA GLY A 243 31.15 17.31 9.25
C GLY A 243 32.34 16.42 8.90
N PHE A 244 32.79 16.59 7.66
CA PHE A 244 33.95 15.92 7.07
C PHE A 244 34.78 16.93 6.28
N ALA A 245 36.06 16.63 6.11
CA ALA A 245 36.91 17.28 5.11
C ALA A 245 37.12 16.29 3.97
N THR A 246 36.70 16.64 2.76
CA THR A 246 36.68 15.71 1.63
C THR A 246 37.56 16.18 0.48
N LYS A 247 38.11 15.24 -0.27
CA LYS A 247 38.74 15.45 -1.58
C LYS A 247 37.68 15.29 -2.67
N LYS A 248 38.00 15.71 -3.89
CA LYS A 248 37.11 15.54 -5.05
C LYS A 248 36.79 14.05 -5.27
N GLY A 249 35.50 13.75 -5.30
CA GLY A 249 35.01 12.39 -5.49
C GLY A 249 35.13 11.48 -4.28
N GLU A 250 35.43 12.03 -3.11
CA GLU A 250 35.54 11.26 -1.88
C GLU A 250 34.19 10.75 -1.41
N ILE A 251 34.15 9.49 -1.02
CA ILE A 251 32.94 8.79 -0.60
C ILE A 251 32.90 8.71 0.93
N VAL A 252 31.71 9.01 1.47
CA VAL A 252 31.34 8.76 2.87
C VAL A 252 30.17 7.79 2.88
N HIS A 253 30.27 6.70 3.63
CA HIS A 253 29.15 5.79 3.83
C HIS A 253 28.48 6.03 5.19
N ALA A 254 27.16 5.91 5.21
CA ALA A 254 26.38 5.83 6.44
C ALA A 254 25.54 4.55 6.43
N ARG A 255 25.72 3.73 7.46
CA ARG A 255 24.95 2.50 7.72
C ARG A 255 23.89 2.85 8.74
N VAL A 256 22.61 2.65 8.39
CA VAL A 256 21.46 3.11 9.17
C VAL A 256 20.54 1.95 9.45
N ALA A 257 20.06 1.83 10.67
CA ALA A 257 18.97 0.91 11.01
C ALA A 257 18.06 1.54 12.06
N SER A 258 16.85 1.01 12.17
CA SER A 258 15.91 1.43 13.20
C SER A 258 15.18 0.25 13.83
N SER A 259 14.52 0.51 14.96
CA SER A 259 13.73 -0.45 15.72
C SER A 259 12.59 0.25 16.45
N PHE A 260 11.42 -0.38 16.48
CA PHE A 260 10.32 0.04 17.36
C PHE A 260 10.43 -0.57 18.76
N ILE A 261 11.34 -1.52 18.97
CA ILE A 261 11.52 -2.27 20.23
C ILE A 261 12.46 -1.53 21.18
N SER A 262 13.70 -1.30 20.78
CA SER A 262 14.73 -0.68 21.64
C SER A 262 15.94 -0.17 20.85
N PRO A 263 16.82 0.65 21.46
CA PRO A 263 18.11 1.04 20.87
C PRO A 263 18.99 -0.16 20.56
N GLU A 264 19.05 -1.16 21.45
CA GLU A 264 19.85 -2.39 21.30
C GLU A 264 19.35 -3.22 20.11
N GLN A 265 18.04 -3.25 19.89
CA GLN A 265 17.44 -3.92 18.74
C GLN A 265 17.77 -3.16 17.43
N ALA A 266 17.84 -1.83 17.45
CA ALA A 266 18.29 -1.05 16.28
C ALA A 266 19.75 -1.39 15.91
N GLU A 267 20.63 -1.52 16.90
CA GLU A 267 22.03 -1.99 16.71
C GLU A 267 22.06 -3.42 16.14
N LEU A 268 21.15 -4.28 16.58
CA LEU A 268 21.03 -5.64 16.06
C LEU A 268 20.55 -5.65 14.60
N ASN A 269 19.55 -4.84 14.27
CA ASN A 269 19.04 -4.70 12.91
C ASN A 269 20.10 -4.14 11.95
N LEU A 270 21.03 -3.32 12.43
CA LEU A 270 22.15 -2.81 11.63
C LEU A 270 23.03 -3.96 11.08
N LYS A 271 23.08 -5.11 11.76
CA LYS A 271 23.84 -6.29 11.33
C LYS A 271 23.29 -6.94 10.06
N GLU A 272 22.04 -6.61 9.63
CA GLU A 272 21.51 -7.06 8.34
C GLU A 272 22.38 -6.64 7.15
N LEU A 273 23.08 -5.51 7.25
CA LEU A 273 24.01 -5.05 6.23
C LEU A 273 25.28 -5.93 6.13
N GLY A 274 25.58 -6.71 7.17
CA GLY A 274 26.73 -7.62 7.21
C GLY A 274 28.06 -6.92 6.91
N LYS A 275 28.93 -7.60 6.19
CA LYS A 275 30.19 -7.07 5.66
C LYS A 275 30.09 -6.66 4.19
N ASN A 276 28.87 -6.56 3.64
CA ASN A 276 28.67 -6.23 2.26
C ASN A 276 29.17 -4.81 1.95
N SER A 277 29.77 -4.66 0.77
CA SER A 277 29.97 -3.35 0.16
C SER A 277 28.62 -2.77 -0.29
N PHE A 278 28.59 -1.48 -0.60
CA PHE A 278 27.40 -0.84 -1.14
C PHE A 278 26.90 -1.55 -2.43
N ASP A 279 27.81 -1.82 -3.36
CA ASP A 279 27.45 -2.46 -4.64
C ASP A 279 26.97 -3.91 -4.46
N GLN A 280 27.48 -4.64 -3.45
CA GLN A 280 26.93 -5.95 -3.09
C GLN A 280 25.51 -5.87 -2.56
N LEU A 281 25.20 -4.84 -1.74
CA LEU A 281 23.83 -4.63 -1.26
C LEU A 281 22.87 -4.31 -2.41
N VAL A 282 23.27 -3.48 -3.37
CA VAL A 282 22.52 -3.20 -4.59
C VAL A 282 22.26 -4.50 -5.38
N ALA A 283 23.29 -5.30 -5.59
CA ALA A 283 23.18 -6.57 -6.31
C ALA A 283 22.24 -7.56 -5.59
N ASN A 284 22.38 -7.69 -4.27
CA ASN A 284 21.52 -8.57 -3.45
C ASN A 284 20.06 -8.12 -3.49
N GLY A 285 19.80 -6.83 -3.34
CA GLY A 285 18.43 -6.28 -3.42
C GLY A 285 17.80 -6.50 -4.78
N ARG A 286 18.57 -6.31 -5.87
CA ARG A 286 18.13 -6.60 -7.24
C ARG A 286 17.77 -8.07 -7.43
N GLU A 287 18.59 -8.98 -6.90
CA GLU A 287 18.34 -10.43 -7.00
C GLU A 287 17.08 -10.83 -6.23
N ILE A 288 16.88 -10.30 -5.00
CA ILE A 288 15.68 -10.56 -4.20
C ILE A 288 14.42 -10.14 -4.98
N TRP A 289 14.37 -8.92 -5.48
CA TRP A 289 13.24 -8.43 -6.26
C TRP A 289 13.03 -9.22 -7.55
N ASN A 290 14.11 -9.51 -8.27
CA ASN A 290 14.02 -10.26 -9.53
C ASN A 290 13.45 -11.66 -9.30
N ARG A 291 13.86 -12.35 -8.23
CA ARG A 291 13.34 -13.67 -7.85
C ARG A 291 11.83 -13.62 -7.59
N GLU A 292 11.37 -12.62 -6.85
CA GLU A 292 9.94 -12.50 -6.54
C GLU A 292 9.11 -12.15 -7.79
N MET A 293 9.61 -11.30 -8.65
CA MET A 293 8.93 -10.88 -9.88
C MET A 293 8.92 -11.95 -10.96
N SER A 294 9.97 -12.77 -11.04
CA SER A 294 10.08 -13.88 -12.00
C SER A 294 9.11 -15.02 -11.74
N LYS A 295 8.29 -14.95 -10.69
CA LYS A 295 7.16 -15.86 -10.50
C LYS A 295 6.05 -15.66 -11.55
N ILE A 296 6.01 -14.49 -12.20
CA ILE A 296 5.11 -14.17 -13.29
C ILE A 296 5.94 -13.61 -14.44
N GLU A 297 5.99 -14.35 -15.53
CA GLU A 297 6.68 -13.95 -16.74
C GLU A 297 5.64 -13.56 -17.79
N ILE A 298 5.78 -12.38 -18.36
CA ILE A 298 4.93 -11.89 -19.44
C ILE A 298 5.79 -11.45 -20.64
N GLU A 299 5.18 -11.48 -21.82
CA GLU A 299 5.76 -10.99 -23.07
C GLU A 299 4.81 -9.96 -23.68
N ASP A 300 5.37 -8.83 -24.11
CA ASP A 300 4.66 -7.80 -24.83
C ASP A 300 5.65 -7.03 -25.71
N ASP A 301 5.26 -6.72 -26.94
CA ASP A 301 6.07 -5.92 -27.86
C ASP A 301 6.15 -4.45 -27.42
N ASN A 302 5.17 -3.99 -26.62
CA ASN A 302 5.16 -2.66 -26.03
C ASN A 302 5.87 -2.67 -24.67
N ILE A 303 7.06 -2.10 -24.62
CA ILE A 303 7.87 -2.00 -23.42
C ILE A 303 7.15 -1.26 -22.26
N ASP A 304 6.23 -0.33 -22.56
CA ASP A 304 5.49 0.40 -21.53
C ASP A 304 4.43 -0.48 -20.87
N ASN A 305 3.87 -1.48 -21.56
CA ASN A 305 3.03 -2.50 -20.93
C ASN A 305 3.83 -3.35 -19.95
N LEU A 306 5.05 -3.75 -20.30
CA LEU A 306 5.96 -4.47 -19.38
C LEU A 306 6.29 -3.63 -18.15
N ARG A 307 6.61 -2.35 -18.35
CA ARG A 307 6.89 -1.41 -17.25
C ARG A 307 5.69 -1.22 -16.34
N THR A 308 4.50 -1.05 -16.91
CA THR A 308 3.24 -0.91 -16.14
C THR A 308 2.99 -2.17 -15.33
N PHE A 309 3.06 -3.35 -15.96
CA PHE A 309 2.83 -4.62 -15.28
C PHE A 309 3.78 -4.85 -14.11
N TYR A 310 5.10 -4.74 -14.34
CA TYR A 310 6.08 -5.01 -13.28
C TYR A 310 6.12 -3.91 -12.22
N SER A 311 5.76 -2.67 -12.54
CA SER A 311 5.58 -1.62 -11.54
C SER A 311 4.35 -1.85 -10.67
N CYS A 312 3.25 -2.34 -11.24
CA CYS A 312 2.09 -2.79 -10.48
C CYS A 312 2.41 -4.02 -9.60
N LEU A 313 3.15 -5.00 -10.14
CA LEU A 313 3.59 -6.17 -9.38
C LEU A 313 4.48 -5.78 -8.20
N TYR A 314 5.41 -4.82 -8.39
CA TYR A 314 6.21 -4.25 -7.31
C TYR A 314 5.35 -3.65 -6.20
N ARG A 315 4.35 -2.82 -6.54
CA ARG A 315 3.44 -2.20 -5.56
C ARG A 315 2.62 -3.23 -4.78
N SER A 316 2.26 -4.35 -5.42
CA SER A 316 1.53 -5.46 -4.76
C SER A 316 2.37 -6.21 -3.71
N MET A 317 3.67 -5.93 -3.60
CA MET A 317 4.59 -6.55 -2.64
C MET A 317 5.15 -5.57 -1.59
N LEU A 318 4.57 -4.37 -1.46
CA LEU A 318 4.99 -3.40 -0.45
C LEU A 318 4.19 -3.52 0.85
N PHE A 319 2.87 -3.73 0.72
CA PHE A 319 1.93 -3.76 1.84
C PHE A 319 1.16 -5.09 1.91
N PRO A 320 0.70 -5.49 3.10
CA PRO A 320 0.96 -4.95 4.44
C PRO A 320 2.46 -4.93 4.77
N ARG A 321 2.90 -3.87 5.47
CA ARG A 321 4.29 -3.72 5.91
C ARG A 321 4.59 -4.66 7.06
N SER A 322 5.77 -5.29 7.06
CA SER A 322 6.28 -6.01 8.22
C SER A 322 6.46 -5.04 9.41
N PHE A 323 5.99 -5.46 10.57
CA PHE A 323 6.10 -4.70 11.81
C PHE A 323 6.64 -5.59 12.94
N TYR A 324 7.61 -6.44 12.59
CA TYR A 324 8.29 -7.36 13.49
C TYR A 324 9.81 -7.32 13.26
N GLU A 325 10.53 -7.77 14.24
CA GLU A 325 11.99 -7.76 14.26
C GLU A 325 12.51 -9.11 14.73
N ILE A 326 13.79 -9.37 14.54
CA ILE A 326 14.42 -10.63 14.96
C ILE A 326 15.37 -10.31 16.11
N ASP A 327 15.14 -10.90 17.27
CA ASP A 327 15.98 -10.68 18.45
C ASP A 327 17.34 -11.38 18.35
N ALA A 328 18.19 -11.16 19.36
CA ALA A 328 19.54 -11.75 19.42
C ALA A 328 19.55 -13.29 19.49
N LYS A 329 18.43 -13.90 19.81
CA LYS A 329 18.23 -15.37 19.85
C LYS A 329 17.64 -15.92 18.55
N GLY A 330 17.37 -15.06 17.57
CA GLY A 330 16.71 -15.42 16.32
C GLY A 330 15.18 -15.58 16.44
N GLN A 331 14.57 -15.08 17.51
CA GLN A 331 13.12 -15.14 17.71
C GLN A 331 12.43 -13.95 17.06
N VAL A 332 11.25 -14.20 16.47
CA VAL A 332 10.39 -13.16 15.93
C VAL A 332 9.72 -12.43 17.10
N MET A 333 9.94 -11.13 17.17
CA MET A 333 9.39 -10.24 18.21
C MET A 333 8.80 -9.00 17.55
N HIS A 334 7.87 -8.35 18.21
CA HIS A 334 7.37 -7.06 17.75
C HIS A 334 7.03 -6.14 18.93
N TYR A 335 7.12 -4.85 18.69
CA TYR A 335 6.46 -3.84 19.50
C TYR A 335 4.97 -3.83 19.12
N SER A 336 4.09 -4.02 20.09
CA SER A 336 2.65 -3.96 19.83
C SER A 336 2.18 -2.52 19.62
N PRO A 337 1.70 -2.16 18.41
CA PRO A 337 1.16 -0.83 18.17
C PRO A 337 -0.20 -0.63 18.82
N TYR A 338 -0.72 -1.64 19.53
CA TYR A 338 -2.03 -1.63 20.18
C TYR A 338 -1.94 -1.40 21.70
N ASN A 339 -0.98 -2.04 22.38
CA ASN A 339 -0.84 -1.95 23.83
C ASN A 339 0.54 -1.46 24.32
N GLY A 340 1.50 -1.25 23.40
CA GLY A 340 2.84 -0.73 23.71
C GLY A 340 3.81 -1.72 24.34
N GLU A 341 3.46 -3.02 24.37
CA GLU A 341 4.34 -4.07 24.91
C GLU A 341 5.18 -4.71 23.82
N VAL A 342 6.33 -5.28 24.16
CA VAL A 342 7.11 -6.13 23.28
C VAL A 342 6.62 -7.56 23.41
N ARG A 343 6.20 -8.17 22.30
CA ARG A 343 5.56 -9.48 22.25
C ARG A 343 6.23 -10.39 21.22
N PRO A 344 6.18 -11.73 21.40
CA PRO A 344 6.65 -12.66 20.40
C PRO A 344 5.66 -12.79 19.24
N GLY A 345 6.15 -13.18 18.06
CA GLY A 345 5.38 -13.48 16.87
C GLY A 345 5.34 -12.38 15.83
N TYR A 346 4.74 -12.68 14.70
CA TYR A 346 4.62 -11.75 13.58
C TYR A 346 3.62 -10.63 13.85
N MET A 347 3.88 -9.47 13.28
CA MET A 347 2.99 -8.32 13.21
C MET A 347 3.15 -7.66 11.85
N PHE A 348 2.02 -7.20 11.28
CA PHE A 348 1.97 -6.45 10.03
C PHE A 348 1.04 -5.26 10.19
N THR A 349 1.27 -4.22 9.39
CA THR A 349 0.52 -2.97 9.46
C THR A 349 0.48 -2.25 8.12
N ASP A 350 -0.02 -1.02 8.11
CA ASP A 350 -0.11 -0.13 6.95
C ASP A 350 -0.98 -0.71 5.84
N THR A 351 -2.19 -1.08 6.19
CA THR A 351 -3.20 -1.54 5.23
C THR A 351 -4.61 -1.26 5.73
N GLY A 352 -5.51 -0.96 4.77
CA GLY A 352 -6.95 -0.94 4.95
C GLY A 352 -7.58 -2.15 4.27
N PHE A 353 -8.35 -2.95 5.01
CA PHE A 353 -8.99 -4.12 4.41
C PHE A 353 -10.13 -3.75 3.48
N TRP A 354 -10.80 -2.61 3.71
CA TRP A 354 -11.81 -2.09 2.79
C TRP A 354 -11.29 -1.95 1.36
N ASP A 355 -10.04 -1.49 1.22
CA ASP A 355 -9.36 -1.39 -0.07
C ASP A 355 -8.91 -2.76 -0.57
N THR A 356 -8.19 -3.52 0.26
CA THR A 356 -7.28 -4.58 -0.15
C THR A 356 -7.89 -5.99 -0.16
N PHE A 357 -9.08 -6.20 0.44
CA PHE A 357 -9.74 -7.52 0.42
C PHE A 357 -10.14 -7.96 -0.99
N ARG A 358 -10.28 -7.01 -1.92
CA ARG A 358 -10.88 -7.19 -3.25
C ARG A 358 -9.95 -7.91 -4.22
N CYS A 359 -8.68 -7.45 -4.32
CA CYS A 359 -7.68 -8.04 -5.20
C CYS A 359 -6.37 -8.37 -4.50
N LEU A 360 -5.83 -7.49 -3.64
CA LEU A 360 -4.49 -7.69 -3.08
C LEU A 360 -4.42 -8.97 -2.23
N PHE A 361 -5.31 -9.18 -1.26
CA PHE A 361 -5.27 -10.39 -0.44
C PHE A 361 -5.58 -11.66 -1.22
N PRO A 362 -6.54 -11.72 -2.16
CA PRO A 362 -6.66 -12.81 -3.12
C PRO A 362 -5.38 -13.09 -3.91
N PHE A 363 -4.68 -12.06 -4.35
CA PHE A 363 -3.38 -12.18 -5.03
C PHE A 363 -2.30 -12.77 -4.11
N LEU A 364 -2.21 -12.30 -2.87
CA LEU A 364 -1.28 -12.85 -1.88
C LEU A 364 -1.57 -14.32 -1.56
N ASN A 365 -2.85 -14.71 -1.48
CA ASN A 365 -3.24 -16.11 -1.31
C ASN A 365 -2.74 -17.00 -2.45
N LEU A 366 -2.78 -16.48 -3.69
CA LEU A 366 -2.37 -17.22 -4.88
C LEU A 366 -0.86 -17.28 -5.03
N MET A 367 -0.18 -16.14 -4.95
CA MET A 367 1.22 -15.99 -5.34
C MET A 367 2.19 -16.07 -4.17
N TYR A 368 1.76 -15.66 -2.99
CA TYR A 368 2.62 -15.52 -1.80
C TYR A 368 1.98 -16.12 -0.54
N PRO A 369 1.51 -17.38 -0.59
CA PRO A 369 0.76 -18.00 0.51
C PRO A 369 1.55 -18.05 1.82
N SER A 370 2.88 -18.29 1.76
CA SER A 370 3.74 -18.30 2.95
C SER A 370 3.84 -16.93 3.62
N MET A 371 3.81 -15.85 2.86
CA MET A 371 3.81 -14.49 3.41
C MET A 371 2.45 -14.19 4.04
N ASN A 372 1.34 -14.53 3.36
CA ASN A 372 0.01 -14.31 3.92
C ASN A 372 -0.25 -15.19 5.16
N GLN A 373 0.35 -16.38 5.25
CA GLN A 373 0.29 -17.18 6.48
C GLN A 373 0.86 -16.41 7.69
N LYS A 374 1.99 -15.71 7.53
CA LYS A 374 2.56 -14.84 8.57
C LYS A 374 1.65 -13.65 8.88
N MET A 375 1.01 -13.08 7.86
CA MET A 375 0.04 -12.00 8.04
C MET A 375 -1.18 -12.46 8.85
N GLN A 376 -1.68 -13.69 8.61
CA GLN A 376 -2.77 -14.28 9.40
C GLN A 376 -2.36 -14.51 10.86
N GLU A 377 -1.13 -14.94 11.13
CA GLU A 377 -0.59 -15.00 12.49
C GLU A 377 -0.53 -13.61 13.14
N GLY A 378 -0.13 -12.58 12.37
CA GLY A 378 -0.18 -11.19 12.81
C GLY A 378 -1.59 -10.74 13.22
N LEU A 379 -2.63 -11.17 12.51
CA LEU A 379 -4.03 -10.90 12.88
C LEU A 379 -4.42 -11.58 14.20
N VAL A 380 -3.96 -12.82 14.43
CA VAL A 380 -4.13 -13.50 15.72
C VAL A 380 -3.53 -12.67 16.85
N ASN A 381 -2.30 -12.18 16.67
CA ASN A 381 -1.60 -11.36 17.66
C ASN A 381 -2.32 -10.02 17.89
N THR A 382 -2.78 -9.36 16.82
CA THR A 382 -3.56 -8.12 16.92
C THR A 382 -4.81 -8.31 17.77
N TYR A 383 -5.57 -9.38 17.56
CA TYR A 383 -6.77 -9.66 18.37
C TYR A 383 -6.43 -9.94 19.84
N LYS A 384 -5.39 -10.74 20.10
CA LYS A 384 -4.94 -11.03 21.48
C LYS A 384 -4.48 -9.76 22.23
N GLU A 385 -3.94 -8.78 21.52
CA GLU A 385 -3.35 -7.57 22.09
C GLU A 385 -4.34 -6.39 22.21
N SER A 386 -5.35 -6.33 21.35
CA SER A 386 -6.31 -5.22 21.30
C SER A 386 -7.76 -5.61 21.56
N GLY A 387 -8.09 -6.91 21.46
CA GLY A 387 -9.48 -7.40 21.53
C GLY A 387 -10.27 -7.27 20.22
N PHE A 388 -9.68 -6.70 19.16
CA PHE A 388 -10.31 -6.55 17.85
C PHE A 388 -9.34 -6.89 16.71
N LEU A 389 -9.89 -7.32 15.57
CA LEU A 389 -9.13 -7.34 14.32
C LEU A 389 -9.03 -5.92 13.75
N PRO A 390 -7.92 -5.58 13.05
CA PRO A 390 -7.81 -4.28 12.41
C PRO A 390 -8.70 -4.26 11.16
N GLU A 391 -9.36 -3.15 10.91
CA GLU A 391 -10.00 -2.87 9.62
C GLU A 391 -9.17 -1.87 8.82
N TRP A 392 -8.58 -0.91 9.51
CA TRP A 392 -7.51 -0.05 9.04
C TRP A 392 -6.43 0.09 10.13
N ALA A 393 -5.18 -0.19 9.81
CA ALA A 393 -4.06 -0.08 10.73
C ALA A 393 -2.92 0.76 10.16
N SER A 394 -2.37 1.71 10.97
CA SER A 394 -1.17 2.49 10.64
C SER A 394 -0.66 3.25 11.90
N PRO A 395 0.29 2.70 12.70
CA PRO A 395 0.59 1.27 12.79
C PRO A 395 -0.48 0.48 13.55
N GLY A 396 -1.19 1.06 14.51
CA GLY A 396 -2.34 0.47 15.20
C GLY A 396 -3.67 0.88 14.59
N HIS A 397 -4.76 0.63 15.30
CA HIS A 397 -6.12 0.92 14.80
C HIS A 397 -6.30 2.38 14.39
N ARG A 398 -6.95 2.59 13.25
CA ARG A 398 -7.33 3.91 12.73
C ARG A 398 -8.85 3.94 12.47
N ASP A 399 -9.40 5.16 12.49
CA ASP A 399 -10.81 5.40 12.13
C ASP A 399 -10.88 5.82 10.66
N CYS A 400 -10.94 4.83 9.78
CA CYS A 400 -10.95 5.04 8.33
C CYS A 400 -11.76 3.93 7.64
N MET A 401 -12.59 4.31 6.66
CA MET A 401 -13.42 3.46 5.84
C MET A 401 -14.53 2.72 6.60
N VAL A 402 -15.18 1.78 5.94
CA VAL A 402 -16.33 1.02 6.43
C VAL A 402 -16.13 -0.47 6.23
N GLY A 403 -17.01 -1.28 6.81
CA GLY A 403 -16.96 -2.72 6.67
C GLY A 403 -16.25 -3.42 7.81
N ASN A 404 -16.34 -4.73 7.79
CA ASN A 404 -15.66 -5.63 8.73
C ASN A 404 -14.90 -6.67 7.86
N ASN A 405 -14.07 -6.15 6.95
CA ASN A 405 -13.49 -6.90 5.83
C ASN A 405 -12.35 -7.83 6.26
N SER A 406 -11.88 -7.73 7.50
CA SER A 406 -11.08 -8.78 8.13
C SER A 406 -11.74 -10.16 8.00
N ALA A 407 -13.09 -10.20 7.97
CA ALA A 407 -13.84 -11.45 7.77
C ALA A 407 -13.51 -12.12 6.43
N SER A 408 -13.50 -11.37 5.33
CA SER A 408 -13.16 -11.94 4.02
C SER A 408 -11.67 -12.26 3.91
N VAL A 409 -10.79 -11.44 4.47
CA VAL A 409 -9.33 -11.67 4.48
C VAL A 409 -8.98 -12.98 5.19
N VAL A 410 -9.59 -13.24 6.36
CA VAL A 410 -9.37 -14.47 7.13
C VAL A 410 -10.03 -15.68 6.44
N ALA A 411 -11.30 -15.53 6.03
CA ALA A 411 -12.05 -16.63 5.43
C ALA A 411 -11.42 -17.09 4.11
N ASP A 412 -11.07 -16.17 3.22
CA ASP A 412 -10.47 -16.48 1.92
C ASP A 412 -9.14 -17.24 2.06
N ALA A 413 -8.27 -16.79 2.98
CA ALA A 413 -7.02 -17.44 3.27
C ALA A 413 -7.22 -18.90 3.74
N TYR A 414 -8.11 -19.12 4.72
CA TYR A 414 -8.33 -20.45 5.26
C TYR A 414 -9.02 -21.40 4.28
N ILE A 415 -10.00 -20.89 3.51
CA ILE A 415 -10.75 -21.68 2.52
C ILE A 415 -9.84 -22.10 1.37
N LYS A 416 -8.92 -21.24 0.95
CA LYS A 416 -7.90 -21.53 -0.06
C LYS A 416 -6.74 -22.42 0.43
N GLY A 417 -6.78 -22.86 1.70
CA GLY A 417 -5.87 -23.87 2.22
C GLY A 417 -4.70 -23.35 3.05
N LEU A 418 -4.62 -22.05 3.36
CA LEU A 418 -3.61 -21.55 4.27
C LEU A 418 -3.84 -22.07 5.68
N ARG A 419 -2.78 -22.52 6.33
CA ARG A 419 -2.78 -23.14 7.66
C ARG A 419 -1.55 -22.67 8.44
N GLY A 420 -1.40 -23.15 9.69
CA GLY A 420 -0.22 -22.89 10.52
C GLY A 420 -0.36 -21.66 11.43
N TYR A 421 -1.59 -21.17 11.60
CA TYR A 421 -1.95 -20.09 12.53
C TYR A 421 -3.22 -20.49 13.30
N ASP A 422 -3.49 -19.79 14.41
CA ASP A 422 -4.61 -20.08 15.31
C ASP A 422 -5.94 -19.59 14.73
N ILE A 423 -6.55 -20.40 13.88
CA ILE A 423 -7.83 -20.08 13.23
C ILE A 423 -8.99 -20.02 14.23
N GLU A 424 -8.93 -20.73 15.35
CA GLU A 424 -10.00 -20.69 16.36
C GLU A 424 -10.03 -19.32 17.05
N THR A 425 -8.87 -18.74 17.36
CA THR A 425 -8.79 -17.36 17.84
C THR A 425 -9.36 -16.37 16.81
N LEU A 426 -9.06 -16.56 15.52
CA LEU A 426 -9.61 -15.70 14.46
C LEU A 426 -11.13 -15.89 14.30
N TRP A 427 -11.64 -17.12 14.46
CA TRP A 427 -13.08 -17.39 14.46
C TRP A 427 -13.80 -16.60 15.56
N GLU A 428 -13.29 -16.63 16.79
CA GLU A 428 -13.84 -15.84 17.91
C GLU A 428 -13.73 -14.33 17.64
N ALA A 429 -12.61 -13.88 17.07
CA ALA A 429 -12.41 -12.48 16.71
C ALA A 429 -13.44 -11.97 15.67
N LEU A 430 -13.75 -12.78 14.67
CA LEU A 430 -14.75 -12.42 13.66
C LEU A 430 -16.16 -12.32 14.24
N LYS A 431 -16.55 -13.29 15.11
CA LYS A 431 -17.85 -13.21 15.81
C LYS A 431 -17.93 -12.00 16.72
N HIS A 432 -16.85 -11.69 17.44
CA HIS A 432 -16.78 -10.50 18.27
C HIS A 432 -16.94 -9.23 17.44
N GLY A 433 -16.16 -9.05 16.39
CA GLY A 433 -16.23 -7.89 15.50
C GLY A 433 -17.59 -7.71 14.82
N ALA A 434 -18.31 -8.81 14.52
CA ALA A 434 -19.66 -8.76 13.95
C ALA A 434 -20.72 -8.19 14.94
N ASN A 435 -20.45 -8.21 16.25
CA ASN A 435 -21.40 -7.85 17.29
C ASN A 435 -20.86 -6.76 18.26
N ALA A 436 -19.79 -6.09 17.89
CA ALA A 436 -19.16 -5.04 18.67
C ALA A 436 -18.49 -4.00 17.77
N HIS A 437 -18.18 -2.83 18.35
CA HIS A 437 -17.43 -1.76 17.71
C HIS A 437 -16.43 -1.15 18.68
N LEU A 438 -15.18 -1.02 18.25
CA LEU A 438 -14.15 -0.33 19.02
C LEU A 438 -14.23 1.18 18.72
N ARG A 439 -14.76 1.92 19.68
CA ARG A 439 -15.01 3.37 19.55
C ARG A 439 -13.75 4.13 19.12
N GLY A 440 -13.90 5.05 18.16
CA GLY A 440 -12.80 5.87 17.64
C GLY A 440 -11.88 5.14 16.68
N THR A 441 -12.31 3.99 16.17
CA THR A 441 -11.62 3.22 15.16
C THR A 441 -12.61 2.66 14.13
N ALA A 442 -12.12 2.09 13.02
CA ALA A 442 -12.95 1.34 12.09
C ALA A 442 -13.21 -0.11 12.52
N SER A 443 -12.62 -0.57 13.62
CA SER A 443 -12.65 -1.99 14.02
C SER A 443 -14.01 -2.41 14.60
N GLY A 444 -14.45 -3.59 14.19
CA GLY A 444 -15.81 -4.07 14.46
C GLY A 444 -16.84 -3.44 13.52
N ARG A 445 -18.11 -3.39 13.94
CA ARG A 445 -19.23 -2.88 13.13
C ARG A 445 -19.92 -1.71 13.78
N LEU A 446 -19.67 -0.51 13.32
CA LEU A 446 -20.45 0.67 13.75
C LEU A 446 -21.89 0.53 13.26
N GLY A 447 -22.86 0.60 14.17
CA GLY A 447 -24.29 0.41 13.89
C GLY A 447 -24.73 -1.06 13.86
N TYR A 448 -23.94 -1.97 14.44
CA TYR A 448 -24.29 -3.39 14.51
C TYR A 448 -25.64 -3.67 15.17
N GLU A 449 -26.05 -2.86 16.16
CA GLU A 449 -27.36 -3.00 16.82
C GLU A 449 -28.51 -2.81 15.81
N SER A 450 -28.46 -1.75 15.02
CA SER A 450 -29.45 -1.49 13.96
C SER A 450 -29.43 -2.60 12.92
N TYR A 451 -28.22 -2.97 12.45
CA TYR A 451 -28.05 -4.03 11.46
C TYR A 451 -28.58 -5.39 11.93
N ASN A 452 -28.28 -5.79 13.15
CA ASN A 452 -28.74 -7.07 13.70
C ASN A 452 -30.25 -7.11 13.96
N GLN A 453 -30.87 -5.95 14.31
CA GLN A 453 -32.28 -5.86 14.60
C GLN A 453 -33.13 -5.70 13.33
N LEU A 454 -32.73 -4.83 12.40
CA LEU A 454 -33.52 -4.44 11.24
C LEU A 454 -33.09 -5.14 9.95
N GLY A 455 -31.89 -5.74 9.92
CA GLY A 455 -31.25 -6.25 8.71
C GLY A 455 -30.61 -5.15 7.84
N TYR A 456 -30.43 -3.95 8.39
CA TYR A 456 -29.72 -2.84 7.74
C TYR A 456 -29.36 -1.77 8.78
N VAL A 457 -28.39 -0.93 8.46
CA VAL A 457 -28.08 0.27 9.25
C VAL A 457 -29.02 1.39 8.80
N ALA A 458 -29.86 1.87 9.73
CA ALA A 458 -30.83 2.89 9.42
C ALA A 458 -30.18 4.27 9.20
N ASN A 459 -30.71 5.08 8.26
CA ASN A 459 -30.13 6.38 7.89
C ASN A 459 -30.44 7.52 8.87
N ASN A 460 -31.37 7.32 9.81
CA ASN A 460 -31.82 8.33 10.79
C ASN A 460 -31.33 8.10 12.22
N ILE A 461 -30.27 7.32 12.42
CA ILE A 461 -29.71 7.00 13.75
C ILE A 461 -28.36 7.69 14.04
N GLY A 462 -27.97 8.67 13.23
CA GLY A 462 -26.72 9.41 13.39
C GLY A 462 -25.46 8.68 12.91
N ILE A 463 -25.62 7.58 12.15
CA ILE A 463 -24.53 6.81 11.55
C ILE A 463 -24.52 7.05 10.04
N GLY A 464 -23.47 7.65 9.54
CA GLY A 464 -23.26 7.86 8.11
C GLY A 464 -22.89 6.60 7.34
N GLN A 465 -22.91 6.68 6.01
CA GLN A 465 -22.51 5.59 5.11
C GLN A 465 -23.32 4.30 5.33
N ASN A 466 -24.57 4.45 5.72
CA ASN A 466 -25.44 3.36 6.21
C ASN A 466 -25.71 2.29 5.14
N VAL A 467 -25.87 2.66 3.87
CA VAL A 467 -26.06 1.70 2.77
C VAL A 467 -24.75 0.94 2.52
N ALA A 468 -23.63 1.65 2.43
CA ALA A 468 -22.33 1.03 2.27
C ALA A 468 -22.04 0.03 3.40
N ARG A 469 -22.27 0.41 4.67
CA ARG A 469 -22.12 -0.48 5.83
C ARG A 469 -23.00 -1.72 5.73
N THR A 470 -24.26 -1.54 5.33
CA THR A 470 -25.21 -2.66 5.18
C THR A 470 -24.71 -3.68 4.16
N LEU A 471 -24.23 -3.22 3.00
CA LEU A 471 -23.73 -4.07 1.92
C LEU A 471 -22.43 -4.80 2.33
N GLU A 472 -21.50 -4.08 2.95
CA GLU A 472 -20.26 -4.65 3.47
C GLU A 472 -20.55 -5.71 4.54
N TYR A 473 -21.42 -5.44 5.50
CA TYR A 473 -21.75 -6.38 6.58
C TYR A 473 -22.44 -7.64 6.06
N ALA A 474 -23.30 -7.53 5.02
CA ALA A 474 -23.90 -8.68 4.39
C ALA A 474 -22.86 -9.60 3.72
N TYR A 475 -21.87 -9.02 3.06
CA TYR A 475 -20.75 -9.78 2.48
C TYR A 475 -19.85 -10.38 3.58
N ASN A 476 -19.54 -9.60 4.61
CA ASN A 476 -18.74 -10.09 5.74
C ASN A 476 -19.43 -11.27 6.47
N ASP A 477 -20.74 -11.24 6.61
CA ASP A 477 -21.51 -12.35 7.19
C ASP A 477 -21.46 -13.58 6.31
N TRP A 478 -21.52 -13.44 4.99
CA TRP A 478 -21.31 -14.57 4.09
C TRP A 478 -19.91 -15.19 4.28
N ALA A 479 -18.88 -14.37 4.44
CA ALA A 479 -17.52 -14.83 4.70
C ALA A 479 -17.43 -15.60 6.02
N ILE A 480 -18.02 -15.08 7.10
CA ILE A 480 -18.08 -15.74 8.42
C ILE A 480 -18.84 -17.08 8.30
N TYR A 481 -20.01 -17.09 7.64
CA TYR A 481 -20.78 -18.33 7.40
C TYR A 481 -19.96 -19.38 6.67
N THR A 482 -19.29 -18.98 5.59
CA THR A 482 -18.52 -19.91 4.75
C THR A 482 -17.31 -20.46 5.50
N LEU A 483 -16.64 -19.65 6.30
CA LEU A 483 -15.55 -20.08 7.18
C LEU A 483 -16.07 -21.03 8.24
N GLY A 484 -17.18 -20.71 8.91
CA GLY A 484 -17.80 -21.56 9.93
C GLY A 484 -18.15 -22.94 9.39
N LYS A 485 -18.71 -23.01 8.19
CA LYS A 485 -18.94 -24.31 7.51
C LYS A 485 -17.65 -25.08 7.27
N LYS A 486 -16.60 -24.40 6.82
CA LYS A 486 -15.28 -25.01 6.57
C LYS A 486 -14.63 -25.53 7.84
N LEU A 487 -14.89 -24.87 8.97
CA LEU A 487 -14.43 -25.28 10.32
C LEU A 487 -15.30 -26.35 10.96
N GLY A 488 -16.44 -26.70 10.36
CA GLY A 488 -17.39 -27.65 10.94
C GLY A 488 -18.16 -27.13 12.16
N LYS A 489 -18.36 -25.82 12.23
CA LYS A 489 -19.12 -25.18 13.33
C LYS A 489 -20.60 -25.61 13.26
N PRO A 490 -21.30 -25.73 14.43
CA PRO A 490 -22.70 -26.11 14.47
C PRO A 490 -23.60 -25.16 13.66
N GLU A 491 -24.62 -25.69 13.00
CA GLU A 491 -25.61 -24.88 12.27
C GLU A 491 -26.24 -23.80 13.17
N SER A 492 -26.50 -24.09 14.45
CA SER A 492 -27.04 -23.13 15.44
C SER A 492 -26.14 -21.91 15.64
N GLU A 493 -24.84 -22.03 15.40
CA GLU A 493 -23.88 -20.95 15.54
C GLU A 493 -23.75 -20.10 14.26
N ILE A 494 -23.88 -20.73 13.08
CA ILE A 494 -23.58 -20.08 11.80
C ILE A 494 -24.81 -19.65 11.01
N ASP A 495 -26.01 -20.14 11.31
CA ASP A 495 -27.24 -19.88 10.54
C ASP A 495 -27.63 -18.40 10.53
N ILE A 496 -27.31 -17.66 11.59
CA ILE A 496 -27.55 -16.21 11.65
C ILE A 496 -26.75 -15.46 10.56
N TYR A 497 -25.49 -15.81 10.34
CA TYR A 497 -24.64 -15.21 9.32
C TYR A 497 -25.12 -15.56 7.91
N LYS A 498 -25.63 -16.78 7.70
CA LYS A 498 -26.27 -17.19 6.43
C LYS A 498 -27.48 -16.32 6.11
N LYS A 499 -28.32 -16.02 7.11
CA LYS A 499 -29.49 -15.15 6.97
C LYS A 499 -29.07 -13.71 6.69
N HIS A 500 -28.12 -13.20 7.46
CA HIS A 500 -27.61 -11.82 7.33
C HIS A 500 -26.88 -11.58 6.01
N ALA A 501 -26.28 -12.60 5.40
CA ALA A 501 -25.71 -12.50 4.06
C ALA A 501 -26.71 -12.04 2.98
N LEU A 502 -28.01 -12.18 3.23
CA LEU A 502 -29.07 -11.71 2.34
C LEU A 502 -29.57 -10.30 2.66
N ASN A 503 -29.04 -9.64 3.66
CA ASN A 503 -29.47 -8.34 4.13
C ASN A 503 -29.29 -7.21 3.11
N TYR A 504 -28.42 -7.39 2.11
CA TYR A 504 -28.29 -6.46 0.98
C TYR A 504 -29.63 -6.20 0.29
N LYS A 505 -30.57 -7.18 0.30
CA LYS A 505 -31.91 -7.06 -0.28
C LYS A 505 -32.77 -6.02 0.42
N ASN A 506 -32.50 -5.73 1.70
CA ASN A 506 -33.29 -4.80 2.49
C ASN A 506 -33.12 -3.34 2.07
N VAL A 507 -31.99 -3.00 1.45
CA VAL A 507 -31.70 -1.63 0.94
C VAL A 507 -31.88 -1.52 -0.57
N TYR A 508 -32.33 -2.58 -1.25
CA TYR A 508 -32.63 -2.54 -2.68
C TYR A 508 -34.01 -1.93 -2.92
N HIS A 509 -34.06 -0.87 -3.74
CA HIS A 509 -35.29 -0.20 -4.13
C HIS A 509 -35.82 -0.77 -5.45
N PRO A 510 -36.96 -1.47 -5.46
CA PRO A 510 -37.43 -2.23 -6.64
C PRO A 510 -37.72 -1.37 -7.87
N GLU A 511 -38.27 -0.18 -7.69
CA GLU A 511 -38.60 0.72 -8.81
C GLU A 511 -37.36 1.42 -9.37
N ARG A 512 -36.39 1.79 -8.50
CA ARG A 512 -35.13 2.44 -8.89
C ARG A 512 -34.10 1.45 -9.42
N LYS A 513 -34.24 0.17 -9.07
CA LYS A 513 -33.30 -0.92 -9.34
C LYS A 513 -31.87 -0.64 -8.79
N LEU A 514 -31.80 0.15 -7.73
CA LEU A 514 -30.56 0.61 -7.09
C LEU A 514 -30.68 0.48 -5.56
N MET A 515 -29.55 0.52 -4.87
CA MET A 515 -29.48 0.52 -3.41
C MET A 515 -29.76 1.92 -2.87
N VAL A 516 -30.65 2.01 -1.87
CA VAL A 516 -31.15 3.25 -1.27
C VAL A 516 -31.27 3.08 0.23
N GLY A 517 -30.90 4.10 1.00
CA GLY A 517 -31.02 4.09 2.46
C GLY A 517 -32.45 4.07 2.95
N LYS A 518 -32.66 3.46 4.11
CA LYS A 518 -33.94 3.42 4.84
C LYS A 518 -33.81 3.99 6.23
N ASP A 519 -34.89 4.58 6.71
CA ASP A 519 -35.02 4.94 8.14
C ASP A 519 -35.33 3.71 9.02
N ASN A 520 -35.35 3.90 10.33
CA ASN A 520 -35.64 2.84 11.30
C ASN A 520 -37.09 2.32 11.28
N LYS A 521 -37.95 2.90 10.45
CA LYS A 521 -39.35 2.45 10.18
C LYS A 521 -39.47 1.72 8.85
N GLY A 522 -38.39 1.58 8.10
CA GLY A 522 -38.37 0.90 6.82
C GLY A 522 -38.73 1.77 5.62
N VAL A 523 -38.83 3.09 5.78
CA VAL A 523 -39.13 4.03 4.70
C VAL A 523 -37.85 4.39 3.94
N PHE A 524 -37.84 4.21 2.64
CA PHE A 524 -36.74 4.62 1.78
C PHE A 524 -36.54 6.14 1.80
N ASN A 525 -35.29 6.59 1.64
CA ASN A 525 -34.96 8.00 1.56
C ASN A 525 -35.75 8.68 0.42
N PRO A 526 -36.67 9.62 0.74
CA PRO A 526 -37.49 10.28 -0.27
C PRO A 526 -36.68 11.28 -1.12
N ASN A 527 -35.55 11.74 -0.63
CA ASN A 527 -34.66 12.71 -1.29
C ASN A 527 -33.49 12.03 -2.02
N PHE A 528 -33.65 10.76 -2.37
CA PHE A 528 -32.62 9.97 -3.03
C PHE A 528 -32.29 10.50 -4.42
N ASP A 529 -30.99 10.69 -4.66
CA ASP A 529 -30.41 10.95 -5.97
C ASP A 529 -29.30 9.93 -6.24
N ALA A 530 -29.45 9.18 -7.32
CA ALA A 530 -28.58 8.03 -7.63
C ALA A 530 -27.13 8.41 -7.95
N VAL A 531 -26.89 9.63 -8.41
CA VAL A 531 -25.56 10.13 -8.81
C VAL A 531 -24.92 11.05 -7.76
N ASP A 532 -25.64 11.36 -6.68
CA ASP A 532 -25.09 12.16 -5.59
C ASP A 532 -24.20 11.30 -4.69
N TRP A 533 -22.99 11.79 -4.44
CA TRP A 533 -22.05 11.18 -3.48
C TRP A 533 -22.48 11.53 -2.05
N SER A 534 -23.58 10.95 -1.65
CA SER A 534 -24.28 11.28 -0.41
C SER A 534 -23.67 10.63 0.81
N GLY A 535 -24.17 11.05 2.00
CA GLY A 535 -23.84 10.47 3.28
C GLY A 535 -24.23 9.00 3.47
N GLU A 536 -24.99 8.40 2.55
CA GLU A 536 -25.42 7.00 2.61
C GLU A 536 -24.34 6.03 2.08
N PHE A 537 -23.39 6.53 1.28
CA PHE A 537 -22.33 5.76 0.65
C PHE A 537 -20.94 6.20 1.11
N CYS A 538 -19.99 5.28 1.03
CA CYS A 538 -18.58 5.55 1.30
C CYS A 538 -17.87 5.80 -0.03
N GLU A 539 -17.32 7.00 -0.22
CA GLU A 539 -16.55 7.37 -1.42
C GLU A 539 -17.20 6.91 -2.72
N GLY A 540 -18.47 7.27 -2.90
CA GLY A 540 -19.22 6.86 -4.06
C GLY A 540 -20.70 7.23 -3.98
N ASN A 541 -21.46 6.71 -4.90
CA ASN A 541 -22.89 6.88 -4.99
C ASN A 541 -23.61 5.53 -5.24
N SER A 542 -24.90 5.58 -5.46
CA SER A 542 -25.70 4.37 -5.61
C SER A 542 -25.32 3.54 -6.85
N TRP A 543 -24.84 4.17 -7.94
CA TRP A 543 -24.36 3.45 -9.13
C TRP A 543 -23.11 2.62 -8.85
N HIS A 544 -22.23 3.08 -7.96
CA HIS A 544 -21.06 2.33 -7.56
C HIS A 544 -21.42 1.17 -6.63
N TRP A 545 -22.20 1.48 -5.59
CA TRP A 545 -22.46 0.56 -4.50
C TRP A 545 -23.53 -0.49 -4.80
N SER A 546 -24.44 -0.27 -5.76
CA SER A 546 -25.48 -1.25 -6.09
C SER A 546 -24.95 -2.56 -6.66
N PHE A 547 -23.69 -2.57 -7.11
CA PHE A 547 -23.02 -3.78 -7.59
C PHE A 547 -22.14 -4.45 -6.52
N CYS A 548 -22.03 -3.89 -5.30
CA CYS A 548 -21.25 -4.45 -4.21
C CYS A 548 -21.96 -5.62 -3.49
N VAL A 549 -22.35 -6.61 -4.26
CA VAL A 549 -22.92 -7.89 -3.81
C VAL A 549 -22.03 -9.02 -4.33
N PHE A 550 -20.82 -9.11 -3.79
CA PHE A 550 -19.76 -10.00 -4.30
C PHE A 550 -20.10 -11.48 -4.15
N HIS A 551 -20.90 -11.84 -3.15
CA HIS A 551 -21.19 -13.22 -2.73
C HIS A 551 -22.45 -13.81 -3.37
N ASP A 552 -23.33 -12.96 -3.94
CA ASP A 552 -24.61 -13.41 -4.51
C ASP A 552 -24.94 -12.66 -5.82
N PRO A 553 -24.10 -12.76 -6.87
CA PRO A 553 -24.39 -12.14 -8.17
C PRO A 553 -25.73 -12.59 -8.75
N GLN A 554 -26.09 -13.87 -8.59
CA GLN A 554 -27.38 -14.39 -9.08
C GLN A 554 -28.57 -13.77 -8.34
N GLY A 555 -28.45 -13.57 -7.01
CA GLY A 555 -29.48 -12.88 -6.23
C GLY A 555 -29.67 -11.45 -6.67
N LEU A 556 -28.57 -10.71 -6.96
CA LEU A 556 -28.63 -9.35 -7.49
C LEU A 556 -29.26 -9.32 -8.89
N ILE A 557 -28.89 -10.24 -9.78
CA ILE A 557 -29.50 -10.39 -11.11
C ILE A 557 -31.00 -10.59 -11.01
N ASN A 558 -31.44 -11.44 -10.09
CA ASN A 558 -32.88 -11.71 -9.88
C ASN A 558 -33.62 -10.47 -9.38
N LEU A 559 -33.03 -9.69 -8.46
CA LEU A 559 -33.59 -8.42 -7.98
C LEU A 559 -33.75 -7.40 -9.12
N MET A 560 -32.78 -7.31 -10.02
CA MET A 560 -32.78 -6.36 -11.13
C MET A 560 -33.71 -6.78 -12.29
N GLY A 561 -34.32 -7.98 -12.24
CA GLY A 561 -35.27 -8.45 -13.24
C GLY A 561 -34.70 -9.44 -14.26
N GLY A 562 -33.55 -10.04 -13.98
CA GLY A 562 -32.90 -11.05 -14.81
C GLY A 562 -31.66 -10.54 -15.56
N LYS A 563 -31.01 -11.45 -16.28
CA LYS A 563 -29.71 -11.19 -16.92
C LYS A 563 -29.71 -10.02 -17.91
N LYS A 564 -30.79 -9.85 -18.67
CA LYS A 564 -30.92 -8.78 -19.67
C LYS A 564 -30.99 -7.42 -19.00
N GLU A 565 -31.84 -7.28 -17.97
CA GLU A 565 -31.98 -6.05 -17.20
C GLU A 565 -30.72 -5.72 -16.42
N PHE A 566 -30.10 -6.72 -15.82
CA PHE A 566 -28.81 -6.58 -15.15
C PHE A 566 -27.73 -6.04 -16.08
N ASN A 567 -27.65 -6.60 -17.30
CA ASN A 567 -26.71 -6.11 -18.32
C ASN A 567 -26.99 -4.64 -18.69
N ALA A 568 -28.27 -4.26 -18.88
CA ALA A 568 -28.64 -2.89 -19.18
C ALA A 568 -28.28 -1.92 -18.05
N MET A 569 -28.42 -2.35 -16.79
CA MET A 569 -27.99 -1.55 -15.64
C MET A 569 -26.47 -1.35 -15.63
N MET A 570 -25.68 -2.38 -15.92
CA MET A 570 -24.23 -2.23 -16.04
C MET A 570 -23.80 -1.34 -17.20
N ASP A 571 -24.45 -1.47 -18.37
CA ASP A 571 -24.19 -0.59 -19.52
C ASP A 571 -24.49 0.88 -19.18
N SER A 572 -25.51 1.14 -18.37
CA SER A 572 -25.89 2.49 -17.92
C SER A 572 -24.79 3.18 -17.11
N VAL A 573 -23.97 2.42 -16.38
CA VAL A 573 -22.85 2.97 -15.61
C VAL A 573 -21.88 3.76 -16.49
N PHE A 574 -21.62 3.30 -17.71
CA PHE A 574 -20.64 3.94 -18.61
C PHE A 574 -21.17 5.17 -19.36
N VAL A 575 -22.49 5.41 -19.33
CA VAL A 575 -23.11 6.50 -20.11
C VAL A 575 -23.78 7.57 -19.25
N ILE A 576 -24.09 7.28 -17.98
CA ILE A 576 -24.70 8.25 -17.08
C ILE A 576 -23.63 9.26 -16.62
N PRO A 577 -23.83 10.57 -16.88
CA PRO A 577 -22.86 11.58 -16.50
C PRO A 577 -22.83 11.80 -14.99
N GLY A 578 -21.66 12.22 -14.47
CA GLY A 578 -21.54 12.71 -13.09
C GLY A 578 -22.20 14.07 -12.90
N LYS A 579 -22.55 14.40 -11.67
CA LYS A 579 -22.93 15.76 -11.26
C LYS A 579 -21.67 16.59 -11.05
N LEU A 580 -21.43 17.56 -11.91
CA LEU A 580 -20.25 18.40 -11.83
C LEU A 580 -20.45 19.55 -10.82
N GLY A 581 -19.87 19.43 -9.63
CA GLY A 581 -19.81 20.49 -8.64
C GLY A 581 -21.11 20.78 -7.88
N MET A 582 -22.08 19.87 -7.93
CA MET A 582 -23.37 19.98 -7.22
C MET A 582 -23.59 18.86 -6.18
N GLU A 583 -22.50 18.23 -5.75
CA GLU A 583 -22.53 17.17 -4.75
C GLU A 583 -22.80 17.74 -3.35
N SER A 584 -23.60 17.03 -2.57
CA SER A 584 -24.01 17.45 -1.23
C SER A 584 -22.83 17.57 -0.23
N ARG A 585 -21.72 16.86 -0.48
CA ARG A 585 -20.49 16.89 0.32
C ARG A 585 -19.39 17.82 -0.22
N GLY A 586 -19.64 18.52 -1.34
CA GLY A 586 -18.59 19.23 -2.07
C GLY A 586 -17.71 18.30 -2.91
N MET A 587 -16.78 18.88 -3.67
CA MET A 587 -15.92 18.16 -4.60
C MET A 587 -14.74 17.53 -3.87
N ILE A 588 -14.64 16.19 -3.89
CA ILE A 588 -13.47 15.43 -3.45
C ILE A 588 -12.65 14.95 -4.66
N HIS A 589 -11.43 14.46 -4.45
CA HIS A 589 -10.51 14.11 -5.55
C HIS A 589 -11.05 12.95 -6.39
N GLU A 590 -11.69 11.95 -5.80
CA GLU A 590 -12.25 10.79 -6.52
C GLU A 590 -13.34 11.19 -7.52
N MET A 591 -14.12 12.21 -7.21
CA MET A 591 -15.10 12.78 -8.16
C MET A 591 -14.42 13.44 -9.36
N ARG A 592 -13.29 14.14 -9.13
CA ARG A 592 -12.50 14.73 -10.21
C ARG A 592 -11.87 13.66 -11.09
N GLU A 593 -11.35 12.62 -10.49
CA GLU A 593 -10.78 11.46 -11.17
C GLU A 593 -11.82 10.79 -12.05
N MET A 594 -13.03 10.54 -11.55
CA MET A 594 -14.14 10.02 -12.33
C MET A 594 -14.47 10.91 -13.54
N GLN A 595 -14.44 12.23 -13.36
CA GLN A 595 -14.68 13.19 -14.45
C GLN A 595 -13.58 13.15 -15.51
N VAL A 596 -12.32 13.10 -15.07
CA VAL A 596 -11.15 13.04 -15.98
C VAL A 596 -11.14 11.74 -16.78
N MET A 597 -11.49 10.62 -16.16
CA MET A 597 -11.63 9.33 -16.84
C MET A 597 -12.67 9.34 -17.96
N ASN A 598 -13.72 10.15 -17.82
CA ASN A 598 -14.81 10.27 -18.79
C ASN A 598 -15.43 8.93 -19.21
N MET A 599 -15.70 8.07 -18.21
CA MET A 599 -16.35 6.76 -18.38
C MET A 599 -17.70 6.69 -17.63
N GLY A 600 -18.48 7.76 -17.68
CA GLY A 600 -19.77 7.88 -16.97
C GLY A 600 -19.59 7.80 -15.46
N GLN A 601 -20.34 6.88 -14.82
CA GLN A 601 -20.23 6.58 -13.38
C GLN A 601 -19.19 5.53 -13.05
N TYR A 602 -18.44 5.00 -14.03
CA TYR A 602 -17.38 4.03 -13.77
C TYR A 602 -16.12 4.70 -13.20
N ALA A 603 -16.06 4.82 -11.90
CA ALA A 603 -14.99 5.47 -11.16
C ALA A 603 -13.88 4.48 -10.79
N HIS A 604 -13.12 3.99 -11.78
CA HIS A 604 -12.07 2.96 -11.56
C HIS A 604 -10.99 3.38 -10.55
N GLY A 605 -10.77 4.66 -10.38
CA GLY A 605 -9.83 5.22 -9.40
C GLY A 605 -10.22 4.96 -7.95
N ASN A 606 -11.41 4.40 -7.68
CA ASN A 606 -11.85 4.03 -6.35
C ASN A 606 -12.46 2.62 -6.31
N GLN A 607 -12.30 1.91 -5.21
CA GLN A 607 -12.52 0.47 -5.09
C GLN A 607 -13.97 0.00 -5.24
N PRO A 608 -15.02 0.74 -4.82
CA PRO A 608 -16.39 0.23 -4.83
C PRO A 608 -16.86 -0.32 -6.18
N ILE A 609 -16.34 0.19 -7.29
CA ILE A 609 -16.79 -0.23 -8.62
C ILE A 609 -15.79 -1.08 -9.42
N GLN A 610 -14.54 -1.23 -8.96
CA GLN A 610 -13.47 -1.93 -9.71
C GLN A 610 -13.85 -3.34 -10.16
N HIS A 611 -14.65 -4.06 -9.39
CA HIS A 611 -15.09 -5.44 -9.68
C HIS A 611 -16.22 -5.51 -10.72
N MET A 612 -16.97 -4.42 -10.95
CA MET A 612 -18.23 -4.43 -11.68
C MET A 612 -18.08 -4.97 -13.11
N VAL A 613 -16.98 -4.65 -13.79
CA VAL A 613 -16.75 -5.12 -15.16
C VAL A 613 -16.66 -6.66 -15.25
N TYR A 614 -16.26 -7.34 -14.20
CA TYR A 614 -16.23 -8.80 -14.14
C TYR A 614 -17.63 -9.40 -13.97
N LEU A 615 -18.61 -8.64 -13.46
CA LEU A 615 -19.98 -9.10 -13.30
C LEU A 615 -20.68 -9.34 -14.64
N TYR A 616 -20.19 -8.77 -15.75
CA TYR A 616 -20.65 -9.13 -17.08
C TYR A 616 -20.57 -10.63 -17.36
N ASN A 617 -19.63 -11.37 -16.74
CA ASN A 617 -19.53 -12.82 -16.87
C ASN A 617 -20.79 -13.57 -16.39
N TYR A 618 -21.60 -12.95 -15.53
CA TYR A 618 -22.87 -13.48 -15.04
C TYR A 618 -24.08 -12.98 -15.85
N SER A 619 -23.88 -11.98 -16.73
CA SER A 619 -24.94 -11.33 -17.51
C SER A 619 -25.33 -12.13 -18.77
N SER A 620 -26.11 -11.52 -19.63
CA SER A 620 -26.45 -12.03 -20.98
C SER A 620 -25.34 -11.82 -22.00
N GLU A 621 -24.34 -10.94 -21.72
CA GLU A 621 -23.33 -10.49 -22.65
C GLU A 621 -21.91 -10.56 -22.04
N PRO A 622 -21.39 -11.76 -21.73
CA PRO A 622 -20.13 -11.91 -21.00
C PRO A 622 -18.89 -11.36 -21.74
N TRP A 623 -18.95 -11.24 -23.08
CA TRP A 623 -17.86 -10.65 -23.87
C TRP A 623 -17.59 -9.19 -23.53
N LYS A 624 -18.54 -8.47 -22.92
CA LYS A 624 -18.36 -7.09 -22.45
C LYS A 624 -17.34 -7.00 -21.32
N ALA A 625 -17.18 -8.05 -20.50
CA ALA A 625 -16.11 -8.09 -19.52
C ALA A 625 -14.74 -7.96 -20.19
N GLN A 626 -14.49 -8.74 -21.25
CA GLN A 626 -13.21 -8.71 -22.00
C GLN A 626 -12.99 -7.33 -22.64
N TYR A 627 -14.03 -6.74 -23.22
CA TYR A 627 -13.94 -5.41 -23.82
C TYR A 627 -13.57 -4.34 -22.79
N TRP A 628 -14.36 -4.22 -21.70
CA TRP A 628 -14.14 -3.18 -20.72
C TRP A 628 -12.85 -3.32 -19.95
N ILE A 629 -12.44 -4.56 -19.61
CA ILE A 629 -11.15 -4.82 -18.94
C ILE A 629 -10.00 -4.28 -19.80
N ARG A 630 -9.99 -4.56 -21.11
CA ARG A 630 -8.96 -4.05 -22.01
C ARG A 630 -8.99 -2.53 -22.18
N GLU A 631 -10.18 -1.94 -22.28
CA GLU A 631 -10.34 -0.49 -22.31
C GLU A 631 -9.78 0.18 -21.06
N ILE A 632 -10.08 -0.36 -19.88
CA ILE A 632 -9.59 0.15 -18.60
C ILE A 632 -8.06 0.04 -18.55
N MET A 633 -7.51 -1.13 -18.84
CA MET A 633 -6.07 -1.34 -18.79
C MET A 633 -5.32 -0.41 -19.74
N ASN A 634 -5.83 -0.22 -20.95
CA ASN A 634 -5.18 0.60 -21.96
C ASN A 634 -5.31 2.10 -21.74
N LYS A 635 -6.39 2.55 -21.08
CA LYS A 635 -6.69 3.99 -20.91
C LYS A 635 -6.33 4.55 -19.56
N LEU A 636 -6.40 3.73 -18.50
CA LEU A 636 -6.34 4.20 -17.13
C LEU A 636 -5.04 3.83 -16.39
N TYR A 637 -4.14 3.11 -17.06
CA TYR A 637 -2.83 2.76 -16.51
C TYR A 637 -1.73 3.13 -17.49
N THR A 638 -0.65 3.70 -17.00
CA THR A 638 0.55 4.02 -17.78
C THR A 638 1.83 3.70 -17.01
N ALA A 639 2.95 3.71 -17.70
CA ALA A 639 4.28 3.55 -17.10
C ALA A 639 4.85 4.87 -16.55
N GLY A 640 4.11 5.96 -16.64
CA GLY A 640 4.52 7.31 -16.25
C GLY A 640 4.30 7.62 -14.77
N PRO A 641 4.78 8.78 -14.30
CA PRO A 641 4.53 9.25 -12.94
C PRO A 641 3.05 9.50 -12.63
N ASP A 642 2.22 9.69 -13.65
CA ASP A 642 0.76 9.82 -13.63
C ASP A 642 0.06 8.49 -13.91
N GLY A 643 0.68 7.36 -13.58
CA GLY A 643 0.34 6.03 -14.08
C GLY A 643 -0.92 5.39 -13.54
N TYR A 644 -1.66 6.02 -12.63
CA TYR A 644 -2.95 5.55 -12.10
C TYR A 644 -4.03 6.60 -12.32
N CYS A 645 -5.28 6.17 -12.25
CA CYS A 645 -6.45 7.05 -12.41
C CYS A 645 -7.13 7.45 -11.10
N GLY A 646 -6.48 7.21 -9.98
CA GLY A 646 -6.89 7.46 -8.60
C GLY A 646 -5.85 6.88 -7.66
N ASP A 647 -6.19 6.70 -6.39
CA ASP A 647 -5.27 6.17 -5.40
C ASP A 647 -4.86 4.71 -5.70
N GLU A 648 -3.60 4.40 -5.46
CA GLU A 648 -3.07 3.05 -5.63
C GLU A 648 -3.52 2.11 -4.51
N ASP A 649 -3.68 2.64 -3.29
CA ASP A 649 -4.25 2.00 -2.11
C ASP A 649 -3.61 0.67 -1.72
N ASN A 650 -2.36 0.78 -1.28
CA ASN A 650 -1.62 -0.31 -0.63
C ASN A 650 -1.52 -1.60 -1.47
N GLY A 651 -1.44 -1.48 -2.77
CA GLY A 651 -1.33 -2.60 -3.69
C GLY A 651 -2.64 -3.05 -4.33
N GLN A 652 -3.79 -2.50 -3.91
CA GLN A 652 -5.10 -2.94 -4.41
C GLN A 652 -5.29 -2.65 -5.90
N THR A 653 -5.09 -1.40 -6.32
CA THR A 653 -5.27 -0.99 -7.72
C THR A 653 -4.22 -1.62 -8.63
N SER A 654 -3.02 -1.81 -8.12
CA SER A 654 -1.94 -2.56 -8.79
C SER A 654 -2.26 -4.04 -8.95
N ALA A 655 -2.75 -4.70 -7.90
CA ALA A 655 -3.14 -6.11 -7.98
C ALA A 655 -4.32 -6.34 -8.95
N TRP A 656 -5.25 -5.38 -9.05
CA TRP A 656 -6.31 -5.43 -10.05
C TRP A 656 -5.73 -5.50 -11.48
N TYR A 657 -4.74 -4.63 -11.78
CA TYR A 657 -4.06 -4.64 -13.07
C TYR A 657 -3.36 -5.98 -13.33
N VAL A 658 -2.60 -6.48 -12.35
CA VAL A 658 -1.86 -7.75 -12.48
C VAL A 658 -2.80 -8.94 -12.73
N PHE A 659 -3.95 -9.00 -12.06
CA PHE A 659 -4.95 -10.05 -12.32
C PHE A 659 -5.64 -9.91 -13.67
N SER A 660 -5.73 -8.70 -14.19
CA SER A 660 -6.46 -8.39 -15.43
C SER A 660 -5.59 -8.53 -16.68
N ALA A 661 -4.27 -8.54 -16.53
CA ALA A 661 -3.28 -8.65 -17.61
C ALA A 661 -3.11 -10.10 -18.18
#